data_3433574f94ed59de526714ccb6b1e275
#
_entry.id   3433574f94ed59de526714ccb6b1e275
#
_cell.length_a   1.000
_cell.length_b   1.000
_cell.length_c   1.000
_cell.angle_alpha   90.00
_cell.angle_beta   90.00
_cell.angle_gamma   90.00
#
_symmetry.space_group_name_H-M   'P 1'
#
loop_
_entity.id
_entity.type
_entity.pdbx_description
1 polymer ?
#
loop_
_entity_poly.entity_id
_entity_poly.type
_entity_poly.pdbx_seq_one_letter_code
_entity_poly.pdbx_strand_id
1 'polypeptide(L)'
;DIKLVIKLVEYDDCFEVNVDLDDNFLIGNKHLYVVDYKNITRYTLDADGFLASLAYNISQEDGWLIKKSDFRAFYLQCLQPYMDYIQLETNVDVEKYATVIENIRVYSDLENANMIVWGNYLENNQKKSFFTNTDSNQIASIEAIISHYAVKIEDNKAVFKGRSDALYNFLDHGIPLIQKQADVYVSEELKRLKNRRSMNLSVKVYVQNDLLKMELDSDVNADELSHILNAYRKKKKFYQLKNGEMIDLEDTGLEQLNELASTMNLTTKDFKKETIEKPAYQAFHLIDVDSELDVRNDDSVTEYTDRLMKVKEQTIQLKDEYKSLLRTYQQQGIQWLYDLKNMNLNGILADDMGLGKTIQVLVFYEQFVSKDKPSLIVCPSSLMYNWMSEIEKFKIGVDAVCVTGTQEVRKEIIQENHELYITTYDYLRRDVELYMPMEFEYIVLDEAQFIKNPKTKNAQSVKALKSKHRLALTGTPIENSLSELWSIFDFLLPGYLYSLNYFTKNFEKPIQMGDDDRQSKLQKLVSPFILRRTKKQVLKDLPDKVEKDIWLNFSPEEKQLYLANLAQVNEQLQQQLELEQVDSILIIAMMTRLRQICCEPRMLYENYKGESTKFTMCLELIETLKENGKKVLLFSSFTSIRILPYSHKNISIFFVLSGGK
;
A
#
# COMPACT_ATOMS: atom_id res chain seq x y z
N ASP A 1 -42.97 31.37 -18.84
CA ASP A 1 -42.71 29.94 -19.18
C ASP A 1 -42.95 29.76 -20.67
N ILE A 2 -41.90 29.47 -21.42
CA ILE A 2 -41.97 29.23 -22.87
C ILE A 2 -42.40 27.77 -23.03
N LYS A 3 -43.52 27.55 -23.71
CA LYS A 3 -43.96 26.21 -24.11
C LYS A 3 -43.76 26.02 -25.62
N LEU A 4 -43.39 24.80 -26.01
CA LEU A 4 -43.27 24.41 -27.38
C LEU A 4 -44.66 24.22 -27.99
N VAL A 5 -45.02 24.96 -29.03
CA VAL A 5 -46.32 24.82 -29.71
C VAL A 5 -46.20 23.69 -30.72
N ILE A 6 -46.99 22.62 -30.53
CA ILE A 6 -47.11 21.50 -31.47
C ILE A 6 -48.53 21.52 -32.06
N LYS A 7 -48.58 21.62 -33.40
CA LYS A 7 -49.85 21.56 -34.15
C LYS A 7 -50.08 20.12 -34.62
N LEU A 8 -51.26 19.59 -34.33
CA LEU A 8 -51.64 18.24 -34.74
C LEU A 8 -52.94 18.31 -35.53
N VAL A 9 -52.86 17.81 -36.75
CA VAL A 9 -54.01 17.77 -37.70
C VAL A 9 -54.29 16.33 -38.09
N GLU A 10 -55.56 15.88 -37.95
CA GLU A 10 -56.01 14.55 -38.34
C GLU A 10 -56.44 14.50 -39.79
N TYR A 11 -55.91 13.54 -40.54
CA TYR A 11 -56.35 13.16 -41.89
C TYR A 11 -56.94 11.72 -41.86
N ASP A 12 -57.48 11.28 -43.00
CA ASP A 12 -58.16 9.97 -43.06
C ASP A 12 -57.28 8.81 -42.58
N ASP A 13 -55.99 8.75 -42.93
CA ASP A 13 -55.11 7.65 -42.64
C ASP A 13 -53.92 8.02 -41.73
N CYS A 14 -53.68 9.29 -41.43
CA CYS A 14 -52.52 9.73 -40.68
C CYS A 14 -52.82 11.01 -39.88
N PHE A 15 -51.89 11.33 -39.00
CA PHE A 15 -51.80 12.61 -38.31
C PHE A 15 -50.59 13.38 -38.86
N GLU A 16 -50.78 14.64 -39.14
CA GLU A 16 -49.68 15.57 -39.41
C GLU A 16 -49.31 16.30 -38.13
N VAL A 17 -48.01 16.25 -37.81
CA VAL A 17 -47.44 16.87 -36.63
C VAL A 17 -46.47 17.95 -37.07
N ASN A 18 -46.80 19.20 -36.75
CA ASN A 18 -45.97 20.37 -37.03
C ASN A 18 -45.58 21.09 -35.75
N VAL A 19 -44.43 21.76 -35.77
CA VAL A 19 -43.98 22.64 -34.71
C VAL A 19 -44.10 24.07 -35.17
N ASP A 20 -44.87 24.89 -34.42
CA ASP A 20 -44.98 26.31 -34.66
C ASP A 20 -44.04 27.09 -33.75
N LEU A 21 -43.19 27.90 -34.38
CA LEU A 21 -42.17 28.69 -33.68
C LEU A 21 -42.29 30.13 -34.17
N ASP A 22 -42.30 31.07 -33.25
CA ASP A 22 -42.19 32.48 -33.56
C ASP A 22 -40.87 32.80 -34.24
N ASP A 23 -40.86 33.80 -35.12
CA ASP A 23 -39.69 34.23 -35.90
C ASP A 23 -38.39 34.51 -35.08
N ASN A 24 -38.55 34.66 -33.78
CA ASN A 24 -37.46 34.92 -32.82
C ASN A 24 -36.78 33.65 -32.25
N PHE A 25 -37.24 32.45 -32.61
CA PHE A 25 -36.71 31.19 -32.11
C PHE A 25 -35.87 30.48 -33.14
N LEU A 26 -34.72 29.96 -32.71
CA LEU A 26 -33.88 29.03 -33.44
C LEU A 26 -33.82 27.69 -32.71
N ILE A 27 -34.07 26.63 -33.43
CA ILE A 27 -33.98 25.28 -32.87
C ILE A 27 -32.60 24.72 -33.14
N GLY A 28 -31.89 24.30 -32.07
CA GLY A 28 -30.70 23.49 -32.16
C GLY A 28 -31.00 22.04 -31.76
N ASN A 29 -30.05 21.15 -32.04
CA ASN A 29 -30.22 19.70 -31.85
C ASN A 29 -30.58 19.27 -30.38
N LYS A 30 -30.31 20.10 -29.39
CA LYS A 30 -30.61 19.81 -27.97
C LYS A 30 -31.18 21.00 -27.19
N HIS A 31 -31.23 22.17 -27.78
CA HIS A 31 -31.61 23.39 -27.10
C HIS A 31 -32.38 24.32 -27.99
N LEU A 32 -33.29 25.07 -27.41
CA LEU A 32 -33.98 26.18 -28.08
C LEU A 32 -33.18 27.46 -27.79
N TYR A 33 -33.09 28.34 -28.79
CA TYR A 33 -32.40 29.61 -28.66
C TYR A 33 -33.40 30.73 -29.04
N VAL A 34 -33.50 31.74 -28.15
CA VAL A 34 -34.26 32.96 -28.43
C VAL A 34 -33.30 34.04 -28.88
N VAL A 35 -33.52 34.60 -30.00
CA VAL A 35 -32.72 35.68 -30.57
C VAL A 35 -33.44 37.01 -30.34
N ASP A 36 -32.90 37.85 -29.49
CA ASP A 36 -33.33 39.24 -29.30
C ASP A 36 -32.26 40.17 -29.93
N TYR A 37 -32.63 41.40 -30.27
CA TYR A 37 -31.82 42.38 -31.00
C TYR A 37 -30.33 42.49 -30.58
N LYS A 38 -29.96 41.99 -29.43
CA LYS A 38 -28.57 42.02 -28.90
C LYS A 38 -28.07 40.75 -28.27
N ASN A 39 -28.93 39.77 -28.00
CA ASN A 39 -28.57 38.58 -27.24
C ASN A 39 -29.16 37.30 -27.86
N ILE A 40 -28.43 36.21 -27.74
CA ILE A 40 -28.93 34.86 -27.99
C ILE A 40 -28.98 34.17 -26.63
N THR A 41 -30.20 33.84 -26.19
CA THR A 41 -30.42 33.16 -24.92
C THR A 41 -30.79 31.71 -25.16
N ARG A 42 -30.07 30.81 -24.54
CA ARG A 42 -30.31 29.36 -24.60
C ARG A 42 -31.35 28.96 -23.58
N TYR A 43 -32.36 28.24 -24.01
CA TYR A 43 -33.39 27.64 -23.15
C TYR A 43 -33.32 26.13 -23.22
N THR A 44 -33.50 25.49 -22.08
CA THR A 44 -33.68 24.05 -21.95
C THR A 44 -35.16 23.83 -21.60
N LEU A 45 -35.89 23.21 -22.48
CA LEU A 45 -37.33 22.96 -22.28
C LEU A 45 -37.56 21.81 -21.29
N ASP A 46 -36.78 20.76 -21.41
CA ASP A 46 -36.79 19.54 -20.61
C ASP A 46 -35.39 19.14 -20.20
N ALA A 47 -35.25 18.40 -19.11
CA ALA A 47 -33.94 18.03 -18.53
C ALA A 47 -33.03 17.30 -19.50
N ASP A 48 -33.62 16.49 -20.40
CA ASP A 48 -32.86 15.60 -21.31
C ASP A 48 -32.64 16.20 -22.70
N GLY A 49 -33.24 17.39 -22.98
CA GLY A 49 -33.18 18.04 -24.30
C GLY A 49 -33.96 17.31 -25.39
N PHE A 50 -34.87 16.41 -25.02
CA PHE A 50 -35.65 15.61 -25.93
C PHE A 50 -36.57 16.46 -26.77
N LEU A 51 -37.33 17.40 -26.18
CA LEU A 51 -38.28 18.26 -26.85
C LEU A 51 -37.63 19.15 -27.92
N ALA A 52 -36.46 19.70 -27.63
CA ALA A 52 -35.70 20.48 -28.60
C ALA A 52 -35.24 19.62 -29.78
N SER A 53 -34.82 18.38 -29.48
CA SER A 53 -34.43 17.41 -30.53
C SER A 53 -35.61 16.95 -31.38
N LEU A 54 -36.77 16.72 -30.76
CA LEU A 54 -38.04 16.40 -31.42
C LEU A 54 -38.48 17.53 -32.36
N ALA A 55 -38.52 18.76 -31.86
CA ALA A 55 -38.88 19.95 -32.62
C ALA A 55 -37.91 20.17 -33.81
N TYR A 56 -36.61 19.98 -33.59
CA TYR A 56 -35.63 20.07 -34.63
C TYR A 56 -35.89 19.05 -35.77
N ASN A 57 -36.12 17.79 -35.43
CA ASN A 57 -36.36 16.75 -36.44
C ASN A 57 -37.69 16.97 -37.19
N ILE A 58 -38.75 17.42 -36.54
CA ILE A 58 -40.03 17.75 -37.20
C ILE A 58 -39.87 18.94 -38.14
N SER A 59 -39.09 19.98 -37.75
CA SER A 59 -38.91 21.17 -38.56
C SER A 59 -38.02 20.97 -39.77
N GLN A 60 -37.18 19.92 -39.82
CA GLN A 60 -36.32 19.60 -40.97
C GLN A 60 -37.10 18.99 -42.15
N GLU A 61 -38.29 18.41 -41.88
CA GLU A 61 -39.06 17.65 -42.85
C GLU A 61 -40.40 18.30 -43.20
N ASP A 62 -40.59 19.61 -42.89
CA ASP A 62 -41.85 20.34 -43.08
C ASP A 62 -43.06 19.66 -42.42
N GLY A 63 -42.79 19.00 -41.23
CA GLY A 63 -43.77 18.24 -40.48
C GLY A 63 -43.66 16.71 -40.66
N TRP A 64 -44.19 15.99 -39.70
CA TRP A 64 -44.19 14.52 -39.73
C TRP A 64 -45.60 13.99 -40.01
N LEU A 65 -45.71 13.01 -40.90
CA LEU A 65 -46.89 12.23 -41.14
C LEU A 65 -46.83 10.91 -40.37
N ILE A 66 -47.66 10.77 -39.32
CA ILE A 66 -47.72 9.59 -38.47
C ILE A 66 -48.99 8.81 -38.79
N LYS A 67 -48.86 7.51 -39.18
CA LYS A 67 -50.02 6.65 -39.41
C LYS A 67 -50.89 6.56 -38.17
N LYS A 68 -52.18 6.43 -38.31
CA LYS A 68 -53.13 6.27 -37.22
C LYS A 68 -52.80 5.09 -36.29
N SER A 69 -52.24 3.99 -36.87
CA SER A 69 -51.77 2.85 -36.09
C SER A 69 -50.61 3.16 -35.13
N ASP A 70 -49.77 4.12 -35.49
CA ASP A 70 -48.51 4.43 -34.77
C ASP A 70 -48.66 5.68 -33.89
N PHE A 71 -49.76 6.45 -34.11
CA PHE A 71 -50.01 7.70 -33.42
C PHE A 71 -50.13 7.53 -31.88
N ARG A 72 -50.73 6.44 -31.41
CA ARG A 72 -50.82 6.13 -29.99
C ARG A 72 -49.42 6.02 -29.37
N ALA A 73 -48.50 5.30 -29.98
CA ALA A 73 -47.15 5.16 -29.48
C ALA A 73 -46.41 6.50 -29.46
N PHE A 74 -46.58 7.31 -30.55
CA PHE A 74 -46.02 8.64 -30.63
C PHE A 74 -46.55 9.55 -29.53
N TYR A 75 -47.89 9.58 -29.33
CA TYR A 75 -48.52 10.41 -28.29
C TYR A 75 -48.01 10.05 -26.91
N LEU A 76 -48.04 8.77 -26.57
CA LEU A 76 -47.63 8.28 -25.23
C LEU A 76 -46.11 8.41 -24.94
N GLN A 77 -45.28 8.30 -25.98
CA GLN A 77 -43.83 8.31 -25.80
C GLN A 77 -43.24 9.72 -25.97
N CYS A 78 -43.78 10.50 -26.91
CA CYS A 78 -43.15 11.75 -27.35
C CYS A 78 -43.93 13.02 -26.89
N LEU A 79 -45.22 12.92 -26.58
CA LEU A 79 -46.00 14.07 -26.22
C LEU A 79 -46.47 14.03 -24.75
N GLN A 80 -47.11 12.96 -24.36
CA GLN A 80 -47.72 12.85 -23.03
C GLN A 80 -46.76 13.07 -21.86
N PRO A 81 -45.55 12.55 -21.84
CA PRO A 81 -44.59 12.79 -20.76
C PRO A 81 -44.16 14.25 -20.61
N TYR A 82 -44.36 15.03 -21.67
CA TYR A 82 -43.85 16.40 -21.76
C TYR A 82 -44.98 17.45 -21.86
N MET A 83 -46.22 17.10 -21.55
CA MET A 83 -47.37 18.01 -21.67
C MET A 83 -47.25 19.28 -20.83
N ASP A 84 -46.49 19.25 -19.76
CA ASP A 84 -46.20 20.46 -18.96
C ASP A 84 -45.36 21.50 -19.73
N TYR A 85 -44.60 21.06 -20.72
CA TYR A 85 -43.68 21.86 -21.53
C TYR A 85 -44.19 22.13 -22.95
N ILE A 86 -45.34 21.51 -23.33
CA ILE A 86 -45.92 21.60 -24.65
C ILE A 86 -47.23 22.35 -24.57
N GLN A 87 -47.53 23.19 -25.58
CA GLN A 87 -48.86 23.67 -25.88
C GLN A 87 -49.34 22.93 -27.14
N LEU A 88 -50.28 22.03 -26.97
CA LEU A 88 -50.83 21.26 -28.08
C LEU A 88 -52.00 22.00 -28.72
N GLU A 89 -51.84 22.38 -29.99
CA GLU A 89 -52.93 22.96 -30.83
C GLU A 89 -53.47 21.85 -31.73
N THR A 90 -54.68 21.41 -31.43
CA THR A 90 -55.31 20.32 -32.19
C THR A 90 -56.80 20.41 -32.19
N ASN A 91 -57.40 19.92 -33.29
CA ASN A 91 -58.85 19.71 -33.42
C ASN A 91 -59.23 18.25 -33.13
N VAL A 92 -58.26 17.43 -32.67
CA VAL A 92 -58.41 16.00 -32.43
C VAL A 92 -58.63 15.79 -30.91
N ASP A 93 -59.60 14.92 -30.58
CA ASP A 93 -59.71 14.40 -29.23
C ASP A 93 -58.61 13.37 -28.97
N VAL A 94 -57.44 13.86 -28.50
CA VAL A 94 -56.26 13.02 -28.24
C VAL A 94 -56.46 12.07 -27.09
N GLU A 95 -57.43 12.31 -26.19
CA GLU A 95 -57.79 11.44 -25.07
C GLU A 95 -58.31 10.07 -25.57
N LYS A 96 -58.88 10.03 -26.78
CA LYS A 96 -59.23 8.76 -27.45
C LYS A 96 -58.05 7.81 -27.60
N TYR A 97 -56.87 8.35 -27.76
CA TYR A 97 -55.64 7.60 -28.04
C TYR A 97 -54.80 7.41 -26.80
N ALA A 98 -55.09 8.14 -25.69
CA ALA A 98 -54.47 7.96 -24.42
C ALA A 98 -55.11 6.77 -23.71
N THR A 99 -54.32 5.76 -23.40
CA THR A 99 -54.77 4.71 -22.49
C THR A 99 -54.70 5.27 -21.08
N VAL A 100 -55.84 5.38 -20.43
CA VAL A 100 -55.93 5.80 -19.02
C VAL A 100 -55.47 4.62 -18.17
N ILE A 101 -54.29 4.76 -17.57
CA ILE A 101 -53.78 3.80 -16.59
C ILE A 101 -53.93 4.45 -15.22
N GLU A 102 -54.64 3.78 -14.36
CA GLU A 102 -54.94 4.22 -13.00
C GLU A 102 -54.67 3.11 -11.99
N ASN A 103 -54.51 3.50 -10.74
CA ASN A 103 -54.40 2.57 -9.60
C ASN A 103 -53.33 1.51 -9.78
N ILE A 104 -52.12 1.94 -10.19
CA ILE A 104 -50.97 1.03 -10.29
C ILE A 104 -50.53 0.63 -8.88
N ARG A 105 -50.64 -0.65 -8.57
CA ARG A 105 -50.27 -1.21 -7.26
C ARG A 105 -49.30 -2.32 -7.40
N VAL A 106 -48.18 -2.25 -6.65
CA VAL A 106 -47.14 -3.26 -6.59
C VAL A 106 -47.13 -3.83 -5.17
N TYR A 107 -47.17 -5.15 -5.09
CA TYR A 107 -47.13 -5.88 -3.83
C TYR A 107 -45.86 -6.69 -3.73
N SER A 108 -45.25 -6.76 -2.56
CA SER A 108 -44.11 -7.61 -2.27
C SER A 108 -44.28 -8.35 -0.95
N ASP A 109 -44.06 -9.63 -0.96
CA ASP A 109 -44.20 -10.52 0.21
C ASP A 109 -43.15 -11.62 0.21
N LEU A 110 -42.99 -12.33 1.35
CA LEU A 110 -42.15 -13.51 1.50
C LEU A 110 -42.98 -14.76 1.41
N GLU A 111 -42.72 -15.62 0.40
CA GLU A 111 -43.28 -16.96 0.27
C GLU A 111 -42.15 -18.00 0.20
N ASN A 112 -42.14 -18.99 1.09
CA ASN A 112 -41.14 -20.06 1.13
C ASN A 112 -39.65 -19.53 1.11
N ALA A 113 -39.37 -18.50 1.90
CA ALA A 113 -38.09 -17.81 1.99
C ALA A 113 -37.64 -17.09 0.72
N ASN A 114 -38.43 -16.99 -0.31
CA ASN A 114 -38.22 -16.14 -1.49
C ASN A 114 -39.11 -14.92 -1.43
N MET A 115 -38.60 -13.79 -1.91
CA MET A 115 -39.46 -12.62 -2.09
C MET A 115 -40.19 -12.74 -3.42
N ILE A 116 -41.51 -12.51 -3.37
CA ILE A 116 -42.36 -12.47 -4.53
C ILE A 116 -42.90 -11.07 -4.71
N VAL A 117 -42.82 -10.58 -5.94
CA VAL A 117 -43.33 -9.27 -6.34
C VAL A 117 -44.35 -9.45 -7.45
N TRP A 118 -45.53 -8.83 -7.26
CA TRP A 118 -46.59 -8.85 -8.26
C TRP A 118 -47.28 -7.47 -8.23
N GLY A 119 -48.03 -7.21 -9.28
CA GLY A 119 -48.78 -5.96 -9.33
C GLY A 119 -50.05 -6.07 -10.18
N ASN A 120 -50.92 -5.05 -10.01
CA ASN A 120 -52.06 -4.87 -10.85
C ASN A 120 -52.32 -3.37 -11.09
N TYR A 121 -53.02 -3.08 -12.16
CA TYR A 121 -53.38 -1.75 -12.58
C TYR A 121 -54.75 -1.75 -13.26
N LEU A 122 -55.38 -0.60 -13.39
CA LEU A 122 -56.59 -0.44 -14.17
C LEU A 122 -56.19 0.19 -15.54
N GLU A 123 -56.56 -0.49 -16.62
CA GLU A 123 -56.42 0.02 -17.97
C GLU A 123 -57.82 0.16 -18.54
N ASN A 124 -58.25 1.38 -18.80
CA ASN A 124 -59.60 1.68 -19.26
C ASN A 124 -60.68 1.02 -18.38
N ASN A 125 -60.55 1.13 -17.04
CA ASN A 125 -61.42 0.52 -16.01
C ASN A 125 -61.42 -1.03 -15.97
N GLN A 126 -60.53 -1.70 -16.72
CA GLN A 126 -60.34 -3.15 -16.62
C GLN A 126 -59.08 -3.47 -15.81
N LYS A 127 -59.20 -4.38 -14.83
CA LYS A 127 -58.07 -4.81 -14.00
C LYS A 127 -57.15 -5.74 -14.77
N LYS A 128 -55.90 -5.33 -14.90
CA LYS A 128 -54.81 -6.15 -15.50
C LYS A 128 -53.74 -6.43 -14.48
N SER A 129 -52.99 -7.53 -14.68
CA SER A 129 -51.85 -7.92 -13.87
C SER A 129 -50.55 -7.56 -14.57
N PHE A 130 -49.47 -7.37 -13.81
CA PHE A 130 -48.12 -7.24 -14.34
C PHE A 130 -47.66 -8.49 -15.06
N PHE A 131 -46.66 -8.34 -15.91
CA PHE A 131 -46.07 -9.42 -16.73
C PHE A 131 -47.05 -10.08 -17.68
N THR A 132 -48.08 -9.37 -18.06
CA THR A 132 -48.97 -9.64 -19.20
C THR A 132 -48.60 -8.70 -20.33
N ASN A 133 -48.96 -9.01 -21.57
CA ASN A 133 -48.69 -8.11 -22.68
C ASN A 133 -49.40 -6.76 -22.42
N THR A 134 -48.57 -5.72 -22.32
CA THR A 134 -49.04 -4.34 -22.12
C THR A 134 -48.44 -3.42 -23.16
N ASP A 135 -49.23 -2.48 -23.67
CA ASP A 135 -48.74 -1.42 -24.56
C ASP A 135 -48.34 -0.16 -23.78
N SER A 136 -48.40 -0.22 -22.45
CA SER A 136 -48.09 0.93 -21.59
C SER A 136 -46.61 0.99 -21.25
N ASN A 137 -45.96 2.08 -21.63
CA ASN A 137 -44.58 2.34 -21.26
C ASN A 137 -44.34 2.46 -19.76
N GLN A 138 -45.35 3.01 -19.02
CA GLN A 138 -45.23 3.14 -17.57
C GLN A 138 -45.20 1.79 -16.88
N ILE A 139 -46.07 0.85 -17.27
CA ILE A 139 -46.08 -0.52 -16.75
C ILE A 139 -44.82 -1.23 -17.18
N ALA A 140 -44.43 -1.14 -18.45
CA ALA A 140 -43.21 -1.75 -18.95
C ALA A 140 -41.93 -1.24 -18.23
N SER A 141 -41.90 0.05 -17.87
CA SER A 141 -40.78 0.58 -17.07
C SER A 141 -40.73 -0.05 -15.67
N ILE A 142 -41.87 -0.21 -14.98
CA ILE A 142 -41.95 -0.84 -13.66
C ILE A 142 -41.55 -2.33 -13.76
N GLU A 143 -42.05 -3.04 -14.79
CA GLU A 143 -41.70 -4.43 -15.06
C GLU A 143 -40.22 -4.62 -15.34
N ALA A 144 -39.60 -3.70 -16.09
CA ALA A 144 -38.17 -3.71 -16.36
C ALA A 144 -37.34 -3.54 -15.07
N ILE A 145 -37.76 -2.60 -14.18
CA ILE A 145 -37.11 -2.42 -12.87
C ILE A 145 -37.19 -3.70 -12.06
N ILE A 146 -38.37 -4.33 -11.97
CA ILE A 146 -38.57 -5.57 -11.21
C ILE A 146 -37.75 -6.70 -11.82
N SER A 147 -37.80 -6.85 -13.16
CA SER A 147 -37.12 -7.94 -13.89
C SER A 147 -35.60 -7.84 -13.81
N HIS A 148 -35.04 -6.62 -13.67
CA HIS A 148 -33.60 -6.42 -13.51
C HIS A 148 -33.01 -7.14 -12.27
N TYR A 149 -33.79 -7.26 -11.21
CA TYR A 149 -33.38 -7.88 -9.95
C TYR A 149 -33.95 -9.27 -9.75
N ALA A 150 -35.04 -9.64 -10.42
CA ALA A 150 -35.70 -10.93 -10.26
C ALA A 150 -34.89 -12.08 -10.89
N VAL A 151 -34.95 -13.26 -10.27
CA VAL A 151 -34.31 -14.47 -10.82
C VAL A 151 -35.16 -15.09 -11.93
N LYS A 152 -36.46 -15.04 -11.79
CA LYS A 152 -37.44 -15.58 -12.76
C LYS A 152 -38.82 -14.91 -12.60
N ILE A 153 -39.62 -15.01 -13.64
CA ILE A 153 -41.01 -14.58 -13.64
C ILE A 153 -41.86 -15.80 -13.93
N GLU A 154 -42.81 -16.11 -13.03
CA GLU A 154 -43.73 -17.24 -13.13
C GLU A 154 -45.11 -16.80 -12.67
N ASP A 155 -46.18 -17.22 -13.37
CA ASP A 155 -47.56 -16.92 -13.04
C ASP A 155 -47.84 -15.43 -12.73
N ASN A 156 -47.29 -14.56 -13.56
CA ASN A 156 -47.38 -13.08 -13.41
C ASN A 156 -46.79 -12.54 -12.09
N LYS A 157 -45.88 -13.29 -11.50
CA LYS A 157 -45.10 -12.90 -10.30
C LYS A 157 -43.61 -12.96 -10.56
N ALA A 158 -42.89 -11.96 -10.13
CA ALA A 158 -41.42 -11.96 -10.15
C ALA A 158 -40.89 -12.59 -8.85
N VAL A 159 -40.01 -13.56 -9.00
CA VAL A 159 -39.43 -14.33 -7.89
C VAL A 159 -37.99 -13.91 -7.69
N PHE A 160 -37.66 -13.48 -6.48
CA PHE A 160 -36.32 -13.16 -6.02
C PHE A 160 -35.82 -14.27 -5.12
N LYS A 161 -34.61 -14.77 -5.38
CA LYS A 161 -34.01 -15.77 -4.52
C LYS A 161 -33.83 -15.19 -3.12
N GLY A 162 -34.34 -15.89 -2.12
CA GLY A 162 -34.30 -15.46 -0.74
C GLY A 162 -32.87 -15.15 -0.27
N ARG A 163 -32.72 -14.07 0.48
CA ARG A 163 -31.45 -13.61 1.09
C ARG A 163 -30.31 -13.38 0.08
N SER A 164 -30.64 -12.97 -1.14
CA SER A 164 -29.65 -12.60 -2.17
C SER A 164 -29.38 -11.11 -2.19
N ASP A 165 -28.18 -10.71 -2.67
CA ASP A 165 -27.84 -9.30 -2.88
C ASP A 165 -28.86 -8.60 -3.82
N ALA A 166 -29.43 -9.33 -4.77
CA ALA A 166 -30.46 -8.83 -5.68
C ALA A 166 -31.75 -8.41 -4.94
N LEU A 167 -32.21 -9.22 -3.94
CA LEU A 167 -33.35 -8.89 -3.11
C LEU A 167 -33.13 -7.58 -2.37
N TYR A 168 -32.00 -7.43 -1.73
CA TYR A 168 -31.71 -6.22 -0.93
C TYR A 168 -31.51 -4.99 -1.80
N ASN A 169 -30.82 -5.11 -2.93
CA ASN A 169 -30.68 -4.03 -3.90
C ASN A 169 -32.04 -3.59 -4.45
N PHE A 170 -32.95 -4.52 -4.65
CA PHE A 170 -34.32 -4.19 -5.05
C PHE A 170 -35.09 -3.44 -3.95
N LEU A 171 -34.98 -3.87 -2.68
CA LEU A 171 -35.59 -3.18 -1.55
C LEU A 171 -35.05 -1.75 -1.37
N ASP A 172 -33.76 -1.52 -1.63
CA ASP A 172 -33.09 -0.24 -1.42
C ASP A 172 -33.20 0.72 -2.60
N HIS A 173 -33.10 0.20 -3.81
CA HIS A 173 -33.08 1.01 -5.03
C HIS A 173 -34.28 0.79 -5.94
N GLY A 174 -34.73 -0.44 -6.11
CA GLY A 174 -35.86 -0.77 -6.97
C GLY A 174 -37.19 -0.24 -6.44
N ILE A 175 -37.51 -0.50 -5.16
CA ILE A 175 -38.75 -0.03 -4.55
C ILE A 175 -38.87 1.49 -4.59
N PRO A 176 -37.89 2.32 -4.20
CA PRO A 176 -37.97 3.76 -4.30
C PRO A 176 -38.19 4.30 -5.72
N LEU A 177 -37.66 3.62 -6.73
CA LEU A 177 -37.91 4.00 -8.13
C LEU A 177 -39.32 3.70 -8.55
N ILE A 178 -39.91 2.57 -8.11
CA ILE A 178 -41.27 2.18 -8.38
C ILE A 178 -42.24 3.08 -7.63
N GLN A 179 -41.94 3.47 -6.38
CA GLN A 179 -42.78 4.38 -5.58
C GLN A 179 -43.01 5.75 -6.20
N LYS A 180 -42.16 6.18 -7.14
CA LYS A 180 -42.36 7.41 -7.91
C LYS A 180 -43.49 7.29 -8.94
N GLN A 181 -43.90 6.07 -9.30
CA GLN A 181 -44.81 5.77 -10.39
C GLN A 181 -46.02 4.92 -9.97
N ALA A 182 -45.98 4.28 -8.80
CA ALA A 182 -46.98 3.32 -8.33
C ALA A 182 -47.09 3.28 -6.80
N ASP A 183 -48.25 2.86 -6.30
CA ASP A 183 -48.43 2.53 -4.89
C ASP A 183 -47.76 1.19 -4.58
N VAL A 184 -46.78 1.21 -3.66
CA VAL A 184 -46.01 -0.02 -3.31
C VAL A 184 -46.41 -0.48 -1.90
N TYR A 185 -46.81 -1.73 -1.81
CA TYR A 185 -47.18 -2.41 -0.57
C TYR A 185 -46.13 -3.47 -0.25
N VAL A 186 -45.43 -3.29 0.86
CA VAL A 186 -44.39 -4.19 1.35
C VAL A 186 -44.86 -4.86 2.64
N SER A 187 -44.75 -6.19 2.74
CA SER A 187 -45.15 -6.90 3.95
C SER A 187 -44.28 -6.54 5.15
N GLU A 188 -44.80 -6.71 6.36
CA GLU A 188 -44.06 -6.39 7.60
C GLU A 188 -42.80 -7.24 7.75
N GLU A 189 -42.79 -8.45 7.24
CA GLU A 189 -41.61 -9.32 7.24
C GLU A 189 -40.50 -8.75 6.37
N LEU A 190 -40.82 -8.24 5.19
CA LEU A 190 -39.86 -7.58 4.31
C LEU A 190 -39.40 -6.22 4.85
N LYS A 191 -40.27 -5.47 5.52
CA LYS A 191 -39.88 -4.24 6.21
C LYS A 191 -38.86 -4.48 7.31
N ARG A 192 -38.97 -5.59 8.05
CA ARG A 192 -37.98 -5.99 9.05
C ARG A 192 -36.61 -6.31 8.42
N LEU A 193 -36.58 -6.91 7.24
CA LEU A 193 -35.35 -7.15 6.49
C LEU A 193 -34.70 -5.84 5.98
N LYS A 194 -35.49 -4.79 5.79
CA LYS A 194 -34.99 -3.46 5.40
C LYS A 194 -34.39 -2.68 6.58
N ASN A 195 -34.81 -2.97 7.81
CA ASN A 195 -34.28 -2.34 9.01
C ASN A 195 -32.87 -2.88 9.27
N ARG A 196 -31.89 -2.14 8.81
CA ARG A 196 -30.47 -2.37 9.09
C ARG A 196 -30.11 -1.60 10.34
N ARG A 197 -29.31 -2.21 11.17
CA ARG A 197 -28.72 -1.49 12.31
C ARG A 197 -27.20 -1.36 12.14
N SER A 198 -26.70 -0.26 12.60
CA SER A 198 -25.28 -0.11 12.87
C SER A 198 -24.87 -1.03 14.02
N MET A 199 -23.64 -1.46 14.03
CA MET A 199 -23.09 -2.28 15.09
C MET A 199 -22.44 -1.39 16.15
N ASN A 200 -22.80 -1.60 17.42
CA ASN A 200 -22.07 -0.95 18.50
C ASN A 200 -20.76 -1.68 18.73
N LEU A 201 -19.66 -0.98 18.51
CA LEU A 201 -18.30 -1.48 18.68
C LEU A 201 -17.53 -0.54 19.56
N SER A 202 -16.90 -1.08 20.62
CA SER A 202 -15.88 -0.39 21.38
C SER A 202 -14.70 -1.28 21.66
N VAL A 203 -13.52 -0.69 21.78
CA VAL A 203 -12.26 -1.40 22.04
C VAL A 203 -11.62 -0.77 23.25
N LYS A 204 -11.50 -1.54 24.33
CA LYS A 204 -10.71 -1.13 25.51
C LYS A 204 -9.30 -1.63 25.34
N VAL A 205 -8.32 -0.74 25.54
CA VAL A 205 -6.90 -1.04 25.35
C VAL A 205 -6.13 -0.63 26.61
N TYR A 206 -5.25 -1.53 27.08
CA TYR A 206 -4.38 -1.27 28.23
C TYR A 206 -3.09 -2.08 28.12
N VAL A 207 -2.04 -1.62 28.83
CA VAL A 207 -0.74 -2.31 28.90
C VAL A 207 -0.60 -2.97 30.28
N GLN A 208 -0.35 -4.27 30.29
CA GLN A 208 -0.13 -5.04 31.51
C GLN A 208 0.91 -6.14 31.25
N ASN A 209 1.91 -6.28 32.13
CA ASN A 209 2.97 -7.30 32.04
C ASN A 209 3.68 -7.36 30.68
N ASP A 210 4.10 -6.19 30.17
CA ASP A 210 4.72 -6.03 28.85
C ASP A 210 3.87 -6.52 27.65
N LEU A 211 2.57 -6.65 27.85
CA LEU A 211 1.61 -6.99 26.83
C LEU A 211 0.59 -5.85 26.66
N LEU A 212 0.32 -5.52 25.40
CA LEU A 212 -0.84 -4.73 24.99
C LEU A 212 -2.04 -5.66 24.98
N LYS A 213 -3.03 -5.38 25.81
CA LYS A 213 -4.28 -6.12 25.90
C LYS A 213 -5.40 -5.32 25.29
N MET A 214 -6.21 -5.98 24.45
CA MET A 214 -7.36 -5.39 23.80
C MET A 214 -8.58 -6.24 24.09
N GLU A 215 -9.61 -5.62 24.63
CA GLU A 215 -10.94 -6.21 24.88
C GLU A 215 -11.93 -5.56 23.91
N LEU A 216 -12.58 -6.38 23.11
CA LEU A 216 -13.61 -5.96 22.18
C LEU A 216 -14.97 -6.11 22.85
N ASP A 217 -15.71 -5.01 22.94
CA ASP A 217 -17.09 -5.02 23.32
C ASP A 217 -17.97 -4.78 22.09
N SER A 218 -18.84 -5.73 21.81
CA SER A 218 -19.75 -5.66 20.66
C SER A 218 -21.09 -6.30 20.99
N ASP A 219 -22.13 -5.83 20.35
CA ASP A 219 -23.48 -6.38 20.48
C ASP A 219 -23.70 -7.67 19.65
N VAL A 220 -22.64 -8.20 19.03
CA VAL A 220 -22.63 -9.51 18.36
C VAL A 220 -21.54 -10.39 18.97
N ASN A 221 -21.73 -11.71 18.90
CA ASN A 221 -20.73 -12.64 19.41
C ASN A 221 -19.46 -12.69 18.54
N ALA A 222 -18.36 -13.16 19.10
CA ALA A 222 -17.04 -13.17 18.45
C ALA A 222 -17.01 -13.98 17.14
N ASP A 223 -17.79 -15.07 17.02
CA ASP A 223 -17.87 -15.84 15.79
C ASP A 223 -18.58 -15.07 14.68
N GLU A 224 -19.69 -14.41 14.99
CA GLU A 224 -20.41 -13.58 14.04
C GLU A 224 -19.60 -12.36 13.63
N LEU A 225 -18.90 -11.70 14.56
CA LEU A 225 -18.01 -10.58 14.27
C LEU A 225 -16.92 -10.98 13.26
N SER A 226 -16.34 -12.17 13.41
CA SER A 226 -15.36 -12.73 12.45
C SER A 226 -15.96 -12.90 11.05
N HIS A 227 -17.21 -13.35 10.94
CA HIS A 227 -17.92 -13.49 9.66
C HIS A 227 -18.29 -12.13 9.05
N ILE A 228 -18.71 -11.18 9.88
CA ILE A 228 -19.01 -9.79 9.47
C ILE A 228 -17.77 -9.13 8.88
N LEU A 229 -16.62 -9.20 9.54
CA LEU A 229 -15.35 -8.65 9.02
C LEU A 229 -14.93 -9.32 7.71
N ASN A 230 -15.13 -10.62 7.56
CA ASN A 230 -14.86 -11.30 6.31
C ASN A 230 -15.81 -10.87 5.18
N ALA A 231 -17.08 -10.61 5.49
CA ALA A 231 -18.04 -10.08 4.53
C ALA A 231 -17.69 -8.63 4.12
N TYR A 232 -17.30 -7.79 5.08
CA TYR A 232 -16.79 -6.44 4.84
C TYR A 232 -15.59 -6.44 3.90
N ARG A 233 -14.59 -7.27 4.17
CA ARG A 233 -13.39 -7.40 3.31
C ARG A 233 -13.69 -7.87 1.89
N LYS A 234 -14.81 -8.61 1.70
CA LYS A 234 -15.33 -9.01 0.39
C LYS A 234 -16.19 -7.92 -0.27
N LYS A 235 -16.25 -6.72 0.32
CA LYS A 235 -17.04 -5.56 -0.17
C LYS A 235 -18.54 -5.87 -0.29
N LYS A 236 -19.09 -6.69 0.60
CA LYS A 236 -20.52 -6.83 0.73
C LYS A 236 -21.11 -5.61 1.42
N LYS A 237 -22.34 -5.25 1.10
CA LYS A 237 -23.01 -4.09 1.69
C LYS A 237 -23.67 -4.39 3.05
N PHE A 238 -23.97 -5.64 3.31
CA PHE A 238 -24.65 -6.08 4.53
C PHE A 238 -24.33 -7.52 4.87
N TYR A 239 -24.56 -7.89 6.14
CA TYR A 239 -24.41 -9.22 6.68
C TYR A 239 -25.65 -9.59 7.50
N GLN A 240 -26.18 -10.82 7.32
CA GLN A 240 -27.29 -11.31 8.10
C GLN A 240 -26.80 -12.18 9.25
N LEU A 241 -27.20 -11.82 10.47
CA LEU A 241 -26.97 -12.57 11.69
C LEU A 241 -27.84 -13.86 11.70
N LYS A 242 -27.48 -14.81 12.54
CA LYS A 242 -28.24 -16.07 12.71
C LYS A 242 -29.65 -15.84 13.21
N ASN A 243 -29.91 -14.78 13.97
CA ASN A 243 -31.24 -14.38 14.45
C ASN A 243 -32.10 -13.69 13.38
N GLY A 244 -31.56 -13.48 12.16
CA GLY A 244 -32.27 -12.87 11.05
C GLY A 244 -32.07 -11.36 10.92
N GLU A 245 -31.47 -10.68 11.89
CA GLU A 245 -31.16 -9.24 11.82
C GLU A 245 -30.10 -8.93 10.75
N MET A 246 -30.20 -7.73 10.18
CA MET A 246 -29.27 -7.25 9.16
C MET A 246 -28.33 -6.22 9.74
N ILE A 247 -27.03 -6.43 9.55
CA ILE A 247 -25.97 -5.49 9.89
C ILE A 247 -25.55 -4.75 8.62
N ASP A 248 -25.50 -3.43 8.72
CA ASP A 248 -24.94 -2.57 7.68
C ASP A 248 -23.42 -2.67 7.71
N LEU A 249 -22.81 -3.01 6.57
CA LEU A 249 -21.35 -3.11 6.44
C LEU A 249 -20.73 -1.83 5.88
N GLU A 250 -21.51 -0.83 5.52
CA GLU A 250 -21.01 0.52 5.17
C GLU A 250 -20.86 1.40 6.44
N ASP A 251 -20.93 0.79 7.63
CA ASP A 251 -20.73 1.41 8.92
C ASP A 251 -19.27 1.83 9.16
N THR A 252 -19.04 3.05 9.59
CA THR A 252 -17.71 3.62 9.90
C THR A 252 -16.99 2.84 11.00
N GLY A 253 -17.71 2.30 11.98
CA GLY A 253 -17.11 1.48 13.05
C GLY A 253 -16.45 0.18 12.55
N LEU A 254 -17.03 -0.46 11.53
CA LEU A 254 -16.44 -1.65 10.90
C LEU A 254 -15.20 -1.33 10.06
N GLU A 255 -15.20 -0.17 9.38
CA GLU A 255 -14.04 0.31 8.64
C GLU A 255 -12.86 0.49 9.57
N GLN A 256 -13.07 1.16 10.68
CA GLN A 256 -12.05 1.45 11.68
C GLN A 256 -11.57 0.19 12.41
N LEU A 257 -12.49 -0.74 12.74
CA LEU A 257 -12.09 -2.04 13.30
C LEU A 257 -11.26 -2.84 12.30
N ASN A 258 -11.57 -2.78 11.01
CA ASN A 258 -10.76 -3.44 9.99
C ASN A 258 -9.40 -2.77 9.79
N GLU A 259 -9.32 -1.44 9.93
CA GLU A 259 -8.05 -0.71 9.93
C GLU A 259 -7.21 -1.08 11.15
N LEU A 260 -7.80 -1.07 12.36
CA LEU A 260 -7.14 -1.53 13.59
C LEU A 260 -6.66 -2.98 13.46
N ALA A 261 -7.50 -3.86 12.93
CA ALA A 261 -7.15 -5.25 12.69
C ALA A 261 -5.95 -5.40 11.73
N SER A 262 -5.91 -4.59 10.69
CA SER A 262 -4.81 -4.58 9.72
C SER A 262 -3.54 -4.01 10.32
N THR A 263 -3.66 -2.94 11.10
CA THR A 263 -2.57 -2.27 11.83
C THR A 263 -1.93 -3.21 12.86
N MET A 264 -2.75 -3.90 13.64
CA MET A 264 -2.30 -4.82 14.69
C MET A 264 -2.03 -6.24 14.18
N ASN A 265 -2.15 -6.47 12.87
CA ASN A 265 -2.06 -7.80 12.25
C ASN A 265 -2.93 -8.84 12.96
N LEU A 266 -4.22 -8.47 13.21
CA LEU A 266 -5.18 -9.34 13.86
C LEU A 266 -5.75 -10.34 12.86
N THR A 267 -5.79 -11.58 13.27
CA THR A 267 -6.41 -12.68 12.50
C THR A 267 -7.83 -12.94 12.97
N THR A 268 -8.63 -13.65 12.18
CA THR A 268 -9.97 -14.08 12.58
C THR A 268 -9.99 -14.93 13.86
N LYS A 269 -8.86 -15.59 14.19
CA LYS A 269 -8.71 -16.37 15.43
C LYS A 269 -8.51 -15.46 16.66
N ASP A 270 -7.94 -14.28 16.47
CA ASP A 270 -7.71 -13.34 17.57
C ASP A 270 -9.05 -12.78 18.06
N PHE A 271 -10.01 -12.51 17.16
CA PHE A 271 -11.35 -12.05 17.52
C PHE A 271 -12.23 -13.05 18.26
N LYS A 272 -11.80 -14.31 18.35
CA LYS A 272 -12.49 -15.35 19.14
C LYS A 272 -12.06 -15.39 20.61
N LYS A 273 -11.05 -14.60 20.97
CA LYS A 273 -10.53 -14.51 22.34
C LYS A 273 -11.24 -13.38 23.08
N GLU A 274 -11.51 -13.56 24.34
CA GLU A 274 -12.03 -12.50 25.23
C GLU A 274 -11.06 -11.32 25.31
N THR A 275 -9.76 -11.62 25.38
CA THR A 275 -8.69 -10.62 25.38
C THR A 275 -7.67 -10.96 24.32
N ILE A 276 -7.38 -10.01 23.46
CA ILE A 276 -6.33 -10.10 22.44
C ILE A 276 -5.04 -9.57 23.06
N GLU A 277 -3.99 -10.41 23.10
CA GLU A 277 -2.69 -10.03 23.63
C GLU A 277 -1.68 -9.83 22.50
N LYS A 278 -1.00 -8.69 22.51
CA LYS A 278 0.10 -8.33 21.61
C LYS A 278 1.27 -7.79 22.41
N PRO A 279 2.49 -7.78 21.87
CA PRO A 279 3.62 -7.12 22.52
C PRO A 279 3.32 -5.63 22.79
N ALA A 280 3.73 -5.14 23.98
CA ALA A 280 3.42 -3.77 24.42
C ALA A 280 3.91 -2.68 23.46
N TYR A 281 5.00 -2.92 22.70
CA TYR A 281 5.49 -1.96 21.71
C TYR A 281 4.48 -1.63 20.60
N GLN A 282 3.47 -2.47 20.38
CA GLN A 282 2.40 -2.16 19.43
C GLN A 282 1.48 -1.03 19.90
N ALA A 283 1.54 -0.61 21.16
CA ALA A 283 0.83 0.55 21.67
C ALA A 283 1.17 1.86 20.93
N PHE A 284 2.37 1.95 20.33
CA PHE A 284 2.76 3.11 19.52
C PHE A 284 1.87 3.35 18.30
N HIS A 285 1.20 2.32 17.80
CA HIS A 285 0.24 2.48 16.72
C HIS A 285 -1.05 3.19 17.12
N LEU A 286 -1.32 3.27 18.43
CA LEU A 286 -2.54 3.87 18.96
C LEU A 286 -2.39 5.36 19.28
N ILE A 287 -1.17 5.91 19.25
CA ILE A 287 -0.89 7.32 19.59
C ILE A 287 -1.54 8.30 18.60
N ASP A 288 -1.60 7.94 17.32
CA ASP A 288 -2.12 8.78 16.24
C ASP A 288 -3.46 8.27 15.68
N VAL A 289 -4.17 7.39 16.40
CA VAL A 289 -5.49 6.90 15.97
C VAL A 289 -6.54 7.89 16.41
N ASP A 290 -6.75 8.93 15.60
CA ASP A 290 -7.99 9.73 15.62
C ASP A 290 -9.11 8.84 15.06
N SER A 291 -9.65 7.94 15.88
CA SER A 291 -10.71 7.04 15.45
C SER A 291 -12.03 7.47 16.08
N GLU A 292 -13.07 7.54 15.24
CA GLU A 292 -14.47 7.58 15.69
C GLU A 292 -14.88 6.27 16.41
N LEU A 293 -14.02 5.23 16.33
CA LEU A 293 -14.15 4.03 17.13
C LEU A 293 -13.94 4.42 18.60
N ASP A 294 -14.85 4.04 19.49
CA ASP A 294 -14.71 4.27 20.94
C ASP A 294 -13.54 3.44 21.49
N VAL A 295 -12.30 3.87 21.15
CA VAL A 295 -11.07 3.28 21.69
C VAL A 295 -10.80 3.90 23.05
N ARG A 296 -11.15 3.18 24.10
CA ARG A 296 -10.89 3.59 25.47
C ARG A 296 -9.47 3.22 25.87
N ASN A 297 -8.54 4.13 25.64
CA ASN A 297 -7.16 3.99 26.12
C ASN A 297 -7.11 4.19 27.63
N ASP A 298 -6.60 3.19 28.33
CA ASP A 298 -6.24 3.31 29.75
C ASP A 298 -4.96 4.15 29.90
N ASP A 299 -4.81 4.82 31.05
CA ASP A 299 -3.61 5.61 31.38
C ASP A 299 -2.31 4.80 31.19
N SER A 300 -2.35 3.49 31.38
CA SER A 300 -1.22 2.58 31.19
C SER A 300 -0.63 2.60 29.77
N VAL A 301 -1.45 2.85 28.73
CA VAL A 301 -0.99 2.98 27.33
C VAL A 301 -0.20 4.27 27.19
N THR A 302 -0.75 5.37 27.68
CA THR A 302 -0.11 6.69 27.65
C THR A 302 1.18 6.69 28.48
N GLU A 303 1.15 6.13 29.67
CA GLU A 303 2.35 5.98 30.50
C GLU A 303 3.44 5.15 29.81
N TYR A 304 3.08 4.04 29.15
CA TYR A 304 4.04 3.20 28.45
C TYR A 304 4.67 3.95 27.27
N THR A 305 3.88 4.64 26.47
CA THR A 305 4.38 5.39 25.30
C THR A 305 5.18 6.63 25.69
N ASP A 306 4.78 7.33 26.74
CA ASP A 306 5.50 8.47 27.31
C ASP A 306 6.86 8.08 27.91
N ARG A 307 6.95 6.91 28.53
CA ARG A 307 8.23 6.38 29.07
C ARG A 307 9.27 6.26 27.95
N LEU A 308 8.90 5.78 26.78
CA LEU A 308 9.79 5.69 25.61
C LEU A 308 10.24 7.05 25.08
N MET A 309 9.36 8.04 25.13
CA MET A 309 9.66 9.40 24.65
C MET A 309 10.49 10.21 25.67
N LYS A 310 10.36 9.89 26.97
CA LYS A 310 10.95 10.64 28.07
C LYS A 310 12.18 9.98 28.70
N VAL A 311 12.71 8.89 28.15
CA VAL A 311 13.85 8.17 28.73
C VAL A 311 15.09 9.06 28.78
N LYS A 312 15.26 9.80 29.88
CA LYS A 312 16.47 10.59 30.19
C LYS A 312 16.87 10.57 31.66
N GLU A 313 16.21 9.83 32.54
CA GLU A 313 16.35 10.06 34.00
C GLU A 313 17.26 9.08 34.74
N GLN A 314 17.68 7.95 34.18
CA GLN A 314 18.62 7.05 34.86
C GLN A 314 19.95 7.01 34.13
N THR A 315 20.92 7.76 34.62
CA THR A 315 22.30 7.68 34.13
C THR A 315 22.95 6.39 34.58
N ILE A 316 23.36 5.53 33.63
CA ILE A 316 24.12 4.31 33.93
C ILE A 316 25.44 4.64 34.63
N GLN A 317 25.85 3.78 35.55
CA GLN A 317 27.20 3.85 36.12
C GLN A 317 28.10 2.87 35.37
N LEU A 318 28.95 3.41 34.51
CA LEU A 318 30.00 2.64 33.84
C LEU A 318 31.17 2.44 34.81
N LYS A 319 31.90 1.32 34.68
CA LYS A 319 33.19 1.12 35.34
C LYS A 319 34.16 2.24 34.94
N ASP A 320 35.03 2.66 35.87
CA ASP A 320 35.91 3.83 35.63
C ASP A 320 36.89 3.62 34.47
N GLU A 321 37.31 2.36 34.23
CA GLU A 321 38.10 1.98 33.06
C GLU A 321 37.39 2.31 31.74
N TYR A 322 36.07 2.10 31.63
CA TYR A 322 35.29 2.40 30.44
C TYR A 322 34.93 3.87 30.30
N LYS A 323 34.74 4.59 31.44
CA LYS A 323 34.51 6.04 31.40
C LYS A 323 35.68 6.78 30.75
N SER A 324 36.92 6.34 31.05
CA SER A 324 38.12 6.94 30.48
C SER A 324 38.37 6.53 29.02
N LEU A 325 37.93 5.34 28.60
CA LEU A 325 38.14 4.77 27.29
C LEU A 325 37.15 5.29 26.25
N LEU A 326 35.88 5.44 26.68
CA LEU A 326 34.77 5.74 25.79
C LEU A 326 34.55 7.24 25.61
N ARG A 327 34.31 7.66 24.38
CA ARG A 327 33.87 9.03 24.09
C ARG A 327 32.44 9.26 24.60
N THR A 328 32.10 10.51 24.88
CA THR A 328 30.80 10.91 25.44
C THR A 328 29.62 10.35 24.63
N TYR A 329 29.70 10.42 23.31
CA TYR A 329 28.64 9.89 22.46
C TYR A 329 28.52 8.35 22.56
N GLN A 330 29.65 7.62 22.77
CA GLN A 330 29.61 6.17 22.95
C GLN A 330 28.97 5.81 24.29
N GLN A 331 29.23 6.57 25.35
CA GLN A 331 28.55 6.41 26.64
C GLN A 331 27.02 6.64 26.49
N GLN A 332 26.62 7.66 25.74
CA GLN A 332 25.20 7.88 25.40
C GLN A 332 24.59 6.72 24.60
N GLY A 333 25.37 6.10 23.72
CA GLY A 333 24.89 4.94 22.98
C GLY A 333 24.67 3.72 23.87
N ILE A 334 25.57 3.51 24.86
CA ILE A 334 25.42 2.44 25.86
C ILE A 334 24.21 2.71 26.76
N GLN A 335 23.99 3.99 27.16
CA GLN A 335 22.78 4.38 27.89
C GLN A 335 21.53 4.01 27.11
N TRP A 336 21.46 4.35 25.82
CA TRP A 336 20.31 4.04 24.97
C TRP A 336 20.08 2.51 24.84
N LEU A 337 21.15 1.70 24.71
CA LEU A 337 21.04 0.24 24.72
C LEU A 337 20.49 -0.30 26.04
N TYR A 338 20.93 0.30 27.15
CA TYR A 338 20.44 -0.05 28.50
C TYR A 338 18.95 0.29 28.66
N ASP A 339 18.55 1.45 28.15
CA ASP A 339 17.16 1.90 28.21
C ASP A 339 16.25 0.97 27.40
N LEU A 340 16.65 0.59 26.16
CA LEU A 340 15.92 -0.39 25.36
C LEU A 340 15.77 -1.73 26.10
N LYS A 341 16.86 -2.23 26.71
CA LYS A 341 16.82 -3.47 27.48
C LYS A 341 15.80 -3.43 28.63
N ASN A 342 15.83 -2.36 29.41
CA ASN A 342 14.92 -2.22 30.57
C ASN A 342 13.45 -2.10 30.19
N MET A 343 13.18 -1.74 28.94
CA MET A 343 11.83 -1.61 28.39
C MET A 343 11.41 -2.81 27.53
N ASN A 344 12.21 -3.89 27.56
CA ASN A 344 12.02 -5.07 26.68
C ASN A 344 11.88 -4.72 25.20
N LEU A 345 12.63 -3.73 24.74
CA LEU A 345 12.64 -3.25 23.38
C LEU A 345 13.92 -3.63 22.65
N ASN A 346 13.84 -3.57 21.35
CA ASN A 346 14.91 -3.87 20.43
C ASN A 346 15.14 -2.65 19.53
N GLY A 347 16.35 -2.50 18.96
CA GLY A 347 16.65 -1.30 18.17
C GLY A 347 17.78 -1.46 17.17
N ILE A 348 18.04 -0.36 16.46
CA ILE A 348 19.09 -0.24 15.44
C ILE A 348 20.10 0.79 15.91
N LEU A 349 21.34 0.36 16.16
CA LEU A 349 22.47 1.28 16.34
C LEU A 349 23.03 1.61 14.97
N ALA A 350 22.66 2.76 14.43
CA ALA A 350 22.90 3.21 13.06
C ALA A 350 23.99 4.30 12.95
N ASP A 351 24.92 4.34 13.89
CA ASP A 351 26.05 5.24 13.87
C ASP A 351 26.90 5.05 12.60
N ASP A 352 27.48 6.15 12.07
CA ASP A 352 28.40 6.09 10.95
C ASP A 352 29.51 5.07 11.18
N MET A 353 30.02 4.47 10.09
CA MET A 353 31.16 3.56 10.16
C MET A 353 32.36 4.22 10.86
N GLY A 354 33.00 3.50 11.78
CA GLY A 354 34.17 3.99 12.54
C GLY A 354 33.84 4.81 13.79
N LEU A 355 32.56 4.97 14.15
CA LEU A 355 32.15 5.56 15.43
C LEU A 355 32.18 4.55 16.60
N GLY A 356 32.66 3.34 16.39
CA GLY A 356 32.85 2.33 17.43
C GLY A 356 31.55 1.69 17.91
N LYS A 357 30.71 1.23 16.97
CA LYS A 357 29.52 0.45 17.31
C LYS A 357 29.88 -0.82 18.11
N THR A 358 30.94 -1.52 17.67
CA THR A 358 31.41 -2.76 18.28
C THR A 358 31.75 -2.57 19.76
N ILE A 359 32.55 -1.55 20.13
CA ILE A 359 32.93 -1.31 21.52
C ILE A 359 31.72 -0.90 22.38
N GLN A 360 30.78 -0.14 21.84
CA GLN A 360 29.53 0.21 22.55
C GLN A 360 28.76 -1.06 22.91
N VAL A 361 28.59 -1.99 21.95
CA VAL A 361 27.88 -3.26 22.19
C VAL A 361 28.63 -4.17 23.15
N LEU A 362 29.93 -4.27 23.04
CA LEU A 362 30.74 -5.13 23.91
C LEU A 362 30.73 -4.65 25.35
N VAL A 363 30.90 -3.35 25.62
CA VAL A 363 30.83 -2.79 26.97
C VAL A 363 29.40 -2.90 27.52
N PHE A 364 28.37 -2.63 26.71
CA PHE A 364 27.00 -2.87 27.12
C PHE A 364 26.75 -4.33 27.52
N TYR A 365 27.25 -5.26 26.70
CA TYR A 365 27.11 -6.69 26.94
C TYR A 365 27.77 -7.11 28.26
N GLU A 366 29.04 -6.76 28.49
CA GLU A 366 29.77 -7.13 29.67
C GLU A 366 29.12 -6.62 30.96
N GLN A 367 28.64 -5.35 30.93
CA GLN A 367 28.18 -4.71 32.15
C GLN A 367 26.69 -4.91 32.49
N PHE A 368 25.85 -5.07 31.47
CA PHE A 368 24.42 -4.97 31.65
C PHE A 368 23.63 -6.18 31.14
N VAL A 369 24.24 -7.12 30.41
CA VAL A 369 23.53 -8.30 29.90
C VAL A 369 23.70 -9.46 30.85
N SER A 370 22.61 -10.18 31.14
CA SER A 370 22.66 -11.41 31.92
C SER A 370 23.44 -12.48 31.14
N LYS A 371 24.20 -13.27 31.89
CA LYS A 371 24.98 -14.41 31.38
C LYS A 371 24.30 -15.75 31.62
N ASP A 372 23.05 -15.73 32.09
CA ASP A 372 22.28 -16.97 32.32
C ASP A 372 21.96 -17.73 31.03
N LYS A 373 21.87 -17.01 29.91
CA LYS A 373 21.70 -17.56 28.57
C LYS A 373 22.81 -17.03 27.66
N PRO A 374 23.25 -17.83 26.68
CA PRO A 374 24.24 -17.38 25.73
C PRO A 374 23.69 -16.23 24.84
N SER A 375 24.60 -15.49 24.23
CA SER A 375 24.27 -14.51 23.20
C SER A 375 24.94 -14.84 21.88
N LEU A 376 24.40 -14.33 20.78
CA LEU A 376 24.85 -14.63 19.43
C LEU A 376 25.12 -13.33 18.66
N ILE A 377 26.31 -13.18 18.10
CA ILE A 377 26.64 -12.15 17.14
C ILE A 377 26.70 -12.80 15.75
N VAL A 378 25.93 -12.26 14.80
CA VAL A 378 25.95 -12.68 13.41
C VAL A 378 26.51 -11.54 12.58
N CYS A 379 27.63 -11.77 11.88
CA CYS A 379 28.35 -10.74 11.14
C CYS A 379 28.81 -11.24 9.77
N PRO A 380 29.25 -10.33 8.87
CA PRO A 380 29.97 -10.72 7.66
C PRO A 380 31.25 -11.47 7.99
N SER A 381 31.67 -12.39 7.11
CA SER A 381 32.90 -13.22 7.31
C SER A 381 34.15 -12.37 7.52
N SER A 382 34.24 -11.21 6.90
CA SER A 382 35.38 -10.29 7.04
C SER A 382 35.44 -9.62 8.44
N LEU A 383 34.35 -9.61 9.20
CA LEU A 383 34.27 -8.94 10.50
C LEU A 383 34.35 -9.90 11.69
N MET A 384 34.22 -11.20 11.47
CA MET A 384 34.15 -12.18 12.57
C MET A 384 35.38 -12.11 13.50
N TYR A 385 36.58 -12.14 12.91
CA TYR A 385 37.80 -12.02 13.69
C TYR A 385 38.06 -10.62 14.25
N ASN A 386 37.47 -9.60 13.65
CA ASN A 386 37.55 -8.24 14.20
C ASN A 386 36.83 -8.12 15.52
N TRP A 387 35.68 -8.79 15.69
CA TRP A 387 34.97 -8.86 16.98
C TRP A 387 35.85 -9.48 18.07
N MET A 388 36.50 -10.60 17.79
CA MET A 388 37.45 -11.24 18.74
C MET A 388 38.63 -10.33 19.07
N SER A 389 39.23 -9.71 18.06
CA SER A 389 40.35 -8.79 18.25
C SER A 389 39.96 -7.56 19.09
N GLU A 390 38.76 -7.06 18.95
CA GLU A 390 38.25 -5.96 19.81
C GLU A 390 37.97 -6.41 21.25
N ILE A 391 37.45 -7.62 21.47
CA ILE A 391 37.29 -8.22 22.80
C ILE A 391 38.66 -8.28 23.53
N GLU A 392 39.69 -8.79 22.84
CA GLU A 392 41.04 -8.89 23.40
C GLU A 392 41.66 -7.50 23.64
N LYS A 393 41.59 -6.62 22.66
CA LYS A 393 42.15 -5.27 22.69
C LYS A 393 41.60 -4.43 23.84
N PHE A 394 40.30 -4.49 24.05
CA PHE A 394 39.62 -3.72 25.10
C PHE A 394 39.49 -4.50 26.42
N LYS A 395 40.02 -5.72 26.48
CA LYS A 395 39.99 -6.60 27.64
C LYS A 395 38.59 -6.82 28.20
N ILE A 396 37.64 -7.04 27.30
CA ILE A 396 36.25 -7.29 27.67
C ILE A 396 36.16 -8.65 28.36
N GLY A 397 35.63 -8.69 29.59
CA GLY A 397 35.54 -9.89 30.42
C GLY A 397 34.37 -10.80 30.02
N VAL A 398 34.44 -11.39 28.82
CA VAL A 398 33.41 -12.29 28.27
C VAL A 398 34.04 -13.55 27.68
N ASP A 399 33.45 -14.71 27.95
CA ASP A 399 33.83 -15.97 27.30
C ASP A 399 33.18 -16.02 25.91
N ALA A 400 33.99 -15.68 24.88
CA ALA A 400 33.55 -15.58 23.50
C ALA A 400 34.26 -16.56 22.59
N VAL A 401 33.52 -17.16 21.64
CA VAL A 401 34.08 -18.10 20.65
C VAL A 401 33.61 -17.79 19.24
N CYS A 402 34.51 -17.94 18.27
CA CYS A 402 34.18 -17.89 16.86
C CYS A 402 33.72 -19.28 16.37
N VAL A 403 32.50 -19.37 15.88
CA VAL A 403 31.94 -20.58 15.29
C VAL A 403 32.36 -20.67 13.83
N THR A 404 33.47 -21.40 13.59
CA THR A 404 34.14 -21.50 12.29
C THR A 404 34.73 -22.90 12.03
N GLY A 405 35.20 -23.18 10.82
CA GLY A 405 35.76 -24.47 10.43
C GLY A 405 34.80 -25.35 9.63
N THR A 406 35.04 -26.69 9.70
CA THR A 406 34.14 -27.68 9.07
C THR A 406 32.81 -27.73 9.81
N GLN A 407 31.82 -28.39 9.25
CA GLN A 407 30.49 -28.49 9.89
C GLN A 407 30.57 -29.24 11.23
N GLU A 408 31.40 -30.27 11.29
CA GLU A 408 31.61 -31.07 12.51
C GLU A 408 32.21 -30.21 13.62
N VAL A 409 33.28 -29.45 13.32
CA VAL A 409 33.91 -28.53 14.28
C VAL A 409 32.92 -27.44 14.77
N ARG A 410 32.16 -26.86 13.86
CA ARG A 410 31.14 -25.85 14.27
C ARG A 410 30.08 -26.47 15.17
N LYS A 411 29.67 -27.72 14.89
CA LYS A 411 28.68 -28.41 15.73
C LYS A 411 29.27 -28.66 17.13
N GLU A 412 30.53 -29.06 17.24
CA GLU A 412 31.22 -29.22 18.55
C GLU A 412 31.27 -27.92 19.30
N ILE A 413 31.69 -26.81 18.69
CA ILE A 413 31.73 -25.48 19.30
C ILE A 413 30.35 -25.03 19.78
N ILE A 414 29.28 -25.28 19.01
CA ILE A 414 27.92 -24.89 19.38
C ILE A 414 27.41 -25.72 20.61
N GLN A 415 27.91 -26.96 20.76
CA GLN A 415 27.58 -27.84 21.90
C GLN A 415 28.35 -27.48 23.18
N GLU A 416 29.50 -26.77 23.05
CA GLU A 416 30.21 -26.21 24.19
C GLU A 416 29.44 -25.06 24.79
N ASN A 417 29.62 -24.82 26.07
CA ASN A 417 28.86 -23.77 26.77
C ASN A 417 29.70 -22.48 26.88
N HIS A 418 29.45 -21.54 25.99
CA HIS A 418 30.07 -20.22 25.96
C HIS A 418 29.06 -19.11 26.23
N GLU A 419 29.52 -17.96 26.74
CA GLU A 419 28.67 -16.78 26.99
C GLU A 419 28.30 -16.10 25.68
N LEU A 420 29.22 -16.05 24.71
CA LEU A 420 29.05 -15.30 23.47
C LEU A 420 29.54 -16.10 22.26
N TYR A 421 28.66 -16.44 21.36
CA TYR A 421 28.98 -17.03 20.07
C TYR A 421 29.07 -15.96 18.98
N ILE A 422 30.11 -16.02 18.16
CA ILE A 422 30.29 -15.14 17.01
C ILE A 422 30.29 -16.00 15.76
N THR A 423 29.36 -15.78 14.85
CA THR A 423 29.23 -16.56 13.62
C THR A 423 28.97 -15.65 12.40
N THR A 424 29.00 -16.24 11.22
CA THR A 424 28.71 -15.52 9.98
C THR A 424 27.29 -15.82 9.48
N TYR A 425 26.72 -14.92 8.66
CA TYR A 425 25.41 -15.15 8.02
C TYR A 425 25.39 -16.46 7.21
N ASP A 426 26.51 -16.80 6.55
CA ASP A 426 26.60 -18.02 5.74
C ASP A 426 26.67 -19.29 6.61
N TYR A 427 27.42 -19.28 7.70
CA TYR A 427 27.48 -20.41 8.64
C TYR A 427 26.14 -20.58 9.36
N LEU A 428 25.56 -19.51 9.87
CA LEU A 428 24.24 -19.57 10.50
C LEU A 428 23.20 -20.17 9.55
N ARG A 429 23.16 -19.73 8.30
CA ARG A 429 22.22 -20.25 7.30
C ARG A 429 22.37 -21.77 7.07
N ARG A 430 23.60 -22.27 7.09
CA ARG A 430 23.89 -23.70 6.89
C ARG A 430 23.55 -24.54 8.10
N ASP A 431 23.75 -23.98 9.28
CA ASP A 431 23.69 -24.69 10.56
C ASP A 431 22.48 -24.24 11.43
N VAL A 432 21.49 -23.59 10.85
CA VAL A 432 20.35 -22.99 11.58
C VAL A 432 19.65 -23.98 12.51
N GLU A 433 19.54 -25.24 12.10
CA GLU A 433 18.92 -26.32 12.90
C GLU A 433 19.65 -26.58 14.23
N LEU A 434 20.97 -26.33 14.29
CA LEU A 434 21.74 -26.46 15.53
C LEU A 434 21.46 -25.35 16.54
N TYR A 435 21.09 -24.15 16.03
CA TYR A 435 20.79 -22.99 16.86
C TYR A 435 19.30 -22.90 17.27
N MET A 436 18.39 -23.51 16.52
CA MET A 436 16.94 -23.45 16.79
C MET A 436 16.52 -23.95 18.17
N PRO A 437 17.15 -24.98 18.78
CA PRO A 437 16.83 -25.42 20.14
C PRO A 437 17.32 -24.46 21.24
N MET A 438 18.28 -23.58 20.91
CA MET A 438 18.87 -22.65 21.85
C MET A 438 17.97 -21.43 22.08
N GLU A 439 18.02 -20.90 23.27
CA GLU A 439 17.43 -19.62 23.62
C GLU A 439 18.53 -18.63 23.97
N PHE A 440 18.56 -17.51 23.26
CA PHE A 440 19.59 -16.48 23.44
C PHE A 440 19.10 -15.34 24.31
N GLU A 441 19.99 -14.76 25.13
CA GLU A 441 19.70 -13.50 25.82
C GLU A 441 19.69 -12.35 24.80
N TYR A 442 20.72 -12.29 23.91
CA TYR A 442 20.80 -11.35 22.80
C TYR A 442 21.13 -12.04 21.48
N ILE A 443 20.51 -11.56 20.39
CA ILE A 443 20.99 -11.78 19.04
C ILE A 443 21.34 -10.42 18.45
N VAL A 444 22.62 -10.24 18.10
CA VAL A 444 23.14 -9.01 17.50
C VAL A 444 23.47 -9.29 16.03
N LEU A 445 22.89 -8.52 15.12
CA LEU A 445 23.21 -8.56 13.71
C LEU A 445 24.15 -7.40 13.37
N ASP A 446 25.38 -7.72 12.95
CA ASP A 446 26.30 -6.72 12.44
C ASP A 446 26.15 -6.61 10.93
N GLU A 447 26.23 -5.38 10.40
CA GLU A 447 25.90 -5.04 9.02
C GLU A 447 24.53 -5.62 8.62
N ALA A 448 23.50 -5.20 9.32
CA ALA A 448 22.14 -5.75 9.22
C ALA A 448 21.52 -5.64 7.80
N GLN A 449 22.14 -4.90 6.88
CA GLN A 449 21.74 -4.90 5.46
C GLN A 449 21.85 -6.29 4.79
N PHE A 450 22.54 -7.26 5.40
CA PHE A 450 22.55 -8.65 4.93
C PHE A 450 21.19 -9.35 5.02
N ILE A 451 20.25 -8.80 5.78
CA ILE A 451 18.87 -9.28 5.89
C ILE A 451 17.84 -8.32 5.27
N LYS A 452 18.27 -7.34 4.48
CA LYS A 452 17.40 -6.33 3.86
C LYS A 452 16.28 -6.89 2.99
N ASN A 453 16.47 -8.03 2.38
CA ASN A 453 15.44 -8.74 1.64
C ASN A 453 14.83 -9.86 2.51
N PRO A 454 13.56 -9.75 2.93
CA PRO A 454 12.92 -10.70 3.85
C PRO A 454 12.77 -12.11 3.28
N LYS A 455 12.86 -12.28 1.95
CA LYS A 455 12.73 -13.58 1.27
C LYS A 455 14.03 -14.35 1.22
N THR A 456 15.16 -13.74 1.58
CA THR A 456 16.46 -14.43 1.56
C THR A 456 16.56 -15.47 2.67
N LYS A 457 17.32 -16.52 2.42
CA LYS A 457 17.61 -17.54 3.43
C LYS A 457 18.33 -16.97 4.66
N ASN A 458 19.18 -15.95 4.49
CA ASN A 458 19.82 -15.25 5.61
C ASN A 458 18.78 -14.60 6.53
N ALA A 459 17.84 -13.85 5.97
CA ALA A 459 16.77 -13.22 6.74
C ALA A 459 15.88 -14.25 7.45
N GLN A 460 15.52 -15.33 6.76
CA GLN A 460 14.71 -16.40 7.34
C GLN A 460 15.44 -17.12 8.48
N SER A 461 16.74 -17.41 8.33
CA SER A 461 17.52 -18.10 9.35
C SER A 461 17.63 -17.28 10.65
N VAL A 462 17.93 -15.98 10.58
CA VAL A 462 18.05 -15.17 11.80
C VAL A 462 16.70 -14.96 12.48
N LYS A 463 15.60 -14.87 11.72
CA LYS A 463 14.24 -14.70 12.25
C LYS A 463 13.70 -15.96 12.92
N ALA A 464 14.20 -17.14 12.54
CA ALA A 464 13.80 -18.43 13.12
C ALA A 464 14.34 -18.64 14.54
N LEU A 465 15.39 -17.90 14.94
CA LEU A 465 16.04 -18.06 16.24
C LEU A 465 15.24 -17.42 17.35
N LYS A 466 15.29 -18.03 18.55
CA LYS A 466 14.65 -17.54 19.76
C LYS A 466 15.62 -16.69 20.58
N SER A 467 15.21 -15.50 20.92
CA SER A 467 15.97 -14.61 21.81
C SER A 467 15.07 -13.71 22.61
N LYS A 468 15.56 -13.29 23.77
CA LYS A 468 14.87 -12.31 24.61
C LYS A 468 15.00 -10.92 24.00
N HIS A 469 16.20 -10.56 23.57
CA HIS A 469 16.49 -9.26 22.96
C HIS A 469 17.16 -9.41 21.59
N ARG A 470 16.96 -8.41 20.76
CA ARG A 470 17.53 -8.32 19.40
C ARG A 470 18.13 -6.93 19.14
N LEU A 471 19.27 -6.89 18.50
CA LEU A 471 19.94 -5.65 18.15
C LEU A 471 20.45 -5.72 16.72
N ALA A 472 20.29 -4.65 15.96
CA ALA A 472 20.85 -4.51 14.62
C ALA A 472 21.88 -3.39 14.59
N LEU A 473 23.03 -3.64 13.99
CA LEU A 473 24.08 -2.67 13.74
C LEU A 473 24.19 -2.43 12.24
N THR A 474 24.19 -1.19 11.82
CA THR A 474 24.39 -0.82 10.43
C THR A 474 24.90 0.62 10.32
N GLY A 475 25.69 0.95 9.30
CA GLY A 475 26.02 2.32 8.97
C GLY A 475 24.96 3.00 8.11
N THR A 476 24.12 2.20 7.45
CA THR A 476 23.13 2.64 6.46
C THR A 476 21.81 1.89 6.66
N PRO A 477 20.92 2.38 7.55
CA PRO A 477 19.66 1.68 7.85
C PRO A 477 18.69 1.64 6.66
N ILE A 478 18.84 2.55 5.70
CA ILE A 478 18.06 2.62 4.45
C ILE A 478 19.05 2.97 3.33
N GLU A 479 19.21 2.09 2.35
CA GLU A 479 20.04 2.33 1.17
C GLU A 479 19.21 2.61 -0.08
N ASN A 480 18.32 1.67 -0.43
CA ASN A 480 17.62 1.70 -1.72
C ASN A 480 16.09 1.72 -1.60
N SER A 481 15.52 1.13 -0.55
CA SER A 481 14.07 1.04 -0.39
C SER A 481 13.64 0.96 1.07
N LEU A 482 12.39 1.37 1.33
CA LEU A 482 11.80 1.25 2.66
C LEU A 482 11.52 -0.20 3.05
N SER A 483 11.38 -1.10 2.09
CA SER A 483 11.27 -2.55 2.36
C SER A 483 12.51 -3.12 3.06
N GLU A 484 13.69 -2.50 2.89
CA GLU A 484 14.91 -2.88 3.62
C GLU A 484 14.76 -2.61 5.12
N LEU A 485 14.26 -1.41 5.47
CA LEU A 485 13.93 -1.03 6.84
C LEU A 485 12.88 -1.96 7.44
N TRP A 486 11.81 -2.25 6.67
CA TRP A 486 10.78 -3.20 7.09
C TRP A 486 11.37 -4.56 7.48
N SER A 487 12.29 -5.10 6.69
CA SER A 487 12.88 -6.42 6.97
C SER A 487 13.71 -6.45 8.26
N ILE A 488 14.42 -5.35 8.56
CA ILE A 488 15.19 -5.21 9.82
C ILE A 488 14.22 -5.08 11.00
N PHE A 489 13.16 -4.28 10.87
CA PHE A 489 12.15 -4.16 11.92
C PHE A 489 11.37 -5.45 12.17
N ASP A 490 11.10 -6.23 11.13
CA ASP A 490 10.46 -7.55 11.26
C ASP A 490 11.34 -8.56 12.01
N PHE A 491 12.68 -8.40 11.93
CA PHE A 491 13.61 -9.12 12.82
C PHE A 491 13.55 -8.58 14.24
N LEU A 492 13.63 -7.26 14.44
CA LEU A 492 13.71 -6.63 15.77
C LEU A 492 12.38 -6.71 16.54
N LEU A 493 11.31 -6.30 15.91
CA LEU A 493 9.97 -6.11 16.48
C LEU A 493 8.93 -6.71 15.54
N PRO A 494 8.75 -8.04 15.54
CA PRO A 494 7.87 -8.71 14.58
C PRO A 494 6.45 -8.15 14.59
N GLY A 495 5.96 -7.76 13.41
CA GLY A 495 4.63 -7.18 13.23
C GLY A 495 4.51 -5.69 13.56
N TYR A 496 5.56 -5.02 14.05
CA TYR A 496 5.54 -3.61 14.39
C TYR A 496 5.31 -2.73 13.14
N LEU A 497 6.01 -2.94 12.06
CA LEU A 497 5.78 -2.23 10.80
C LEU A 497 4.77 -2.97 9.90
N TYR A 498 3.68 -3.47 10.48
CA TYR A 498 2.58 -4.15 9.78
C TYR A 498 3.02 -5.40 8.98
N SER A 499 2.12 -5.98 8.18
CA SER A 499 2.52 -6.95 7.16
C SER A 499 3.25 -6.26 6.01
N LEU A 500 4.15 -6.97 5.32
CA LEU A 500 4.89 -6.42 4.18
C LEU A 500 3.96 -5.84 3.11
N ASN A 501 2.86 -6.51 2.81
CA ASN A 501 1.89 -6.05 1.82
C ASN A 501 1.22 -4.73 2.24
N TYR A 502 0.84 -4.61 3.51
CA TYR A 502 0.27 -3.37 4.04
C TYR A 502 1.30 -2.24 4.01
N PHE A 503 2.52 -2.51 4.47
CA PHE A 503 3.61 -1.54 4.49
C PHE A 503 3.95 -1.02 3.09
N THR A 504 4.08 -1.92 2.11
CA THR A 504 4.36 -1.54 0.72
C THR A 504 3.24 -0.69 0.13
N LYS A 505 1.97 -1.05 0.40
CA LYS A 505 0.82 -0.32 -0.15
C LYS A 505 0.62 1.06 0.51
N ASN A 506 0.78 1.15 1.83
CA ASN A 506 0.37 2.32 2.61
C ASN A 506 1.53 3.25 3.00
N PHE A 507 2.79 2.81 2.90
CA PHE A 507 3.97 3.60 3.20
C PHE A 507 4.94 3.67 2.02
N GLU A 508 5.49 2.54 1.53
CA GLU A 508 6.57 2.56 0.55
C GLU A 508 6.16 3.22 -0.76
N LYS A 509 5.07 2.79 -1.39
CA LYS A 509 4.60 3.36 -2.65
C LYS A 509 4.15 4.83 -2.53
N PRO A 510 3.33 5.23 -1.53
CA PRO A 510 2.95 6.63 -1.37
C PRO A 510 4.16 7.54 -1.13
N ILE A 511 5.11 7.15 -0.27
CA ILE A 511 6.32 7.92 0.01
C ILE A 511 7.19 8.06 -1.25
N GLN A 512 7.32 7.01 -2.06
CA GLN A 512 8.01 7.08 -3.36
C GLN A 512 7.32 8.05 -4.34
N MET A 513 6.02 8.28 -4.18
CA MET A 513 5.24 9.26 -4.96
C MET A 513 5.24 10.66 -4.35
N GLY A 514 5.94 10.88 -3.22
CA GLY A 514 6.07 12.18 -2.58
C GLY A 514 5.04 12.48 -1.49
N ASP A 515 4.47 11.47 -0.84
CA ASP A 515 3.54 11.64 0.30
C ASP A 515 4.33 11.93 1.59
N ASP A 516 4.47 13.22 1.91
CA ASP A 516 5.21 13.71 3.08
C ASP A 516 4.52 13.34 4.41
N ASP A 517 3.20 13.24 4.44
CA ASP A 517 2.45 12.86 5.65
C ASP A 517 2.76 11.41 6.04
N ARG A 518 2.74 10.51 5.06
CA ARG A 518 3.11 9.11 5.28
C ARG A 518 4.58 8.97 5.69
N GLN A 519 5.46 9.76 5.10
CA GLN A 519 6.88 9.80 5.49
C GLN A 519 7.03 10.26 6.93
N SER A 520 6.38 11.34 7.32
CA SER A 520 6.41 11.87 8.69
C SER A 520 5.85 10.85 9.71
N LYS A 521 4.74 10.19 9.38
CA LYS A 521 4.17 9.14 10.22
C LYS A 521 5.13 7.96 10.40
N LEU A 522 5.75 7.48 9.34
CA LEU A 522 6.75 6.41 9.42
C LEU A 522 7.96 6.83 10.24
N GLN A 523 8.45 8.05 10.05
CA GLN A 523 9.58 8.58 10.81
C GLN A 523 9.29 8.62 12.32
N LYS A 524 8.10 9.05 12.72
CA LYS A 524 7.68 9.04 14.13
C LYS A 524 7.65 7.62 14.71
N LEU A 525 7.14 6.65 13.94
CA LEU A 525 7.07 5.25 14.36
C LEU A 525 8.46 4.63 14.57
N VAL A 526 9.43 4.91 13.70
CA VAL A 526 10.74 4.22 13.76
C VAL A 526 11.78 4.96 14.60
N SER A 527 11.66 6.28 14.76
CA SER A 527 12.68 7.11 15.45
C SER A 527 13.03 6.67 16.89
N PRO A 528 12.09 6.16 17.72
CA PRO A 528 12.44 5.71 19.08
C PRO A 528 13.41 4.53 19.07
N PHE A 529 13.40 3.71 18.03
CA PHE A 529 14.15 2.46 17.91
C PHE A 529 15.44 2.58 17.09
N ILE A 530 15.79 3.77 16.64
CA ILE A 530 16.99 4.01 15.82
C ILE A 530 17.85 5.08 16.45
N LEU A 531 19.06 4.71 16.87
CA LEU A 531 20.07 5.68 17.24
C LEU A 531 21.04 5.87 16.09
N ARG A 532 21.02 7.04 15.47
CA ARG A 532 21.89 7.41 14.35
C ARG A 532 22.66 8.69 14.64
N ARG A 533 23.96 8.61 14.56
CA ARG A 533 24.86 9.76 14.68
C ARG A 533 25.86 9.74 13.53
N THR A 534 26.12 10.90 12.96
CA THR A 534 27.13 11.07 11.92
C THR A 534 28.46 11.49 12.52
N LYS A 535 29.56 11.20 11.81
CA LYS A 535 30.92 11.66 12.21
C LYS A 535 30.95 13.18 12.40
N LYS A 536 30.27 13.93 11.52
CA LYS A 536 30.21 15.39 11.57
C LYS A 536 29.55 15.91 12.85
N GLN A 537 28.55 15.18 13.39
CA GLN A 537 27.86 15.58 14.63
C GLN A 537 28.69 15.33 15.88
N VAL A 538 29.45 14.23 15.94
CA VAL A 538 30.08 13.76 17.19
C VAL A 538 31.58 13.91 17.24
N LEU A 539 32.26 14.09 16.12
CA LEU A 539 33.71 14.22 16.03
C LEU A 539 34.07 15.61 15.49
N LYS A 540 33.84 16.64 16.30
CA LYS A 540 34.11 18.04 15.93
C LYS A 540 35.58 18.33 15.65
N ASP A 541 36.50 17.50 16.15
CA ASP A 541 37.95 17.63 16.00
C ASP A 541 38.46 17.06 14.66
N LEU A 542 37.62 16.37 13.89
CA LEU A 542 38.04 15.88 12.57
C LEU A 542 37.93 17.01 11.55
N PRO A 543 38.97 17.17 10.70
CA PRO A 543 38.85 18.07 9.57
C PRO A 543 37.72 17.65 8.64
N ASP A 544 37.13 18.63 7.99
CA ASP A 544 36.08 18.38 7.00
C ASP A 544 36.63 17.48 5.88
N LYS A 545 35.75 16.58 5.41
CA LYS A 545 36.04 15.74 4.24
C LYS A 545 36.11 16.66 3.01
N VAL A 546 37.25 16.66 2.34
CA VAL A 546 37.43 17.37 1.08
C VAL A 546 37.21 16.36 -0.06
N GLU A 547 36.22 16.62 -0.88
CA GLU A 547 35.95 15.89 -2.11
C GLU A 547 36.44 16.72 -3.30
N LYS A 548 37.17 16.09 -4.20
CA LYS A 548 37.70 16.74 -5.41
C LYS A 548 37.48 15.82 -6.61
N ASP A 549 36.72 16.29 -7.57
CA ASP A 549 36.54 15.64 -8.85
C ASP A 549 37.69 16.02 -9.78
N ILE A 550 38.32 15.03 -10.39
CA ILE A 550 39.35 15.20 -11.39
C ILE A 550 38.79 14.80 -12.74
N TRP A 551 38.59 15.76 -13.61
CA TRP A 551 38.11 15.58 -14.96
C TRP A 551 39.29 15.45 -15.92
N LEU A 552 39.26 14.38 -16.75
CA LEU A 552 40.31 14.05 -17.70
C LEU A 552 39.71 13.89 -19.09
N ASN A 553 40.50 14.33 -20.10
CA ASN A 553 40.16 14.06 -21.50
C ASN A 553 40.85 12.76 -21.95
N PHE A 554 40.20 12.05 -22.84
CA PHE A 554 40.79 10.87 -23.46
C PHE A 554 42.03 11.23 -24.28
N SER A 555 43.02 10.35 -24.29
CA SER A 555 44.06 10.38 -25.31
C SER A 555 43.44 10.14 -26.72
N PRO A 556 44.11 10.52 -27.81
CA PRO A 556 43.55 10.29 -29.15
C PRO A 556 43.21 8.82 -29.41
N GLU A 557 44.04 7.90 -28.95
CA GLU A 557 43.89 6.46 -29.09
C GLU A 557 42.71 5.94 -28.24
N GLU A 558 42.60 6.37 -26.98
CA GLU A 558 41.48 6.02 -26.12
C GLU A 558 40.15 6.53 -26.71
N LYS A 559 40.15 7.75 -27.22
CA LYS A 559 38.95 8.35 -27.84
C LYS A 559 38.49 7.57 -29.05
N GLN A 560 39.42 7.19 -29.93
CA GLN A 560 39.13 6.37 -31.10
C GLN A 560 38.56 4.99 -30.70
N LEU A 561 39.15 4.35 -29.71
CA LEU A 561 38.71 3.07 -29.20
C LEU A 561 37.33 3.14 -28.55
N TYR A 562 37.09 4.19 -27.74
CA TYR A 562 35.80 4.43 -27.12
C TYR A 562 34.68 4.67 -28.15
N LEU A 563 34.95 5.54 -29.15
CA LEU A 563 33.98 5.85 -30.21
C LEU A 563 33.63 4.61 -31.06
N ALA A 564 34.61 3.77 -31.38
CA ALA A 564 34.42 2.52 -32.12
C ALA A 564 33.48 1.55 -31.33
N ASN A 565 33.72 1.40 -30.03
CA ASN A 565 32.87 0.57 -29.18
C ASN A 565 31.46 1.19 -28.99
N LEU A 566 31.37 2.51 -28.84
CA LEU A 566 30.10 3.21 -28.73
C LEU A 566 29.25 3.04 -30.00
N ALA A 567 29.87 3.09 -31.20
CA ALA A 567 29.18 2.83 -32.46
C ALA A 567 28.60 1.40 -32.51
N GLN A 568 29.36 0.39 -32.08
CA GLN A 568 28.87 -0.99 -31.98
C GLN A 568 27.69 -1.13 -30.99
N VAL A 569 27.78 -0.45 -29.83
CA VAL A 569 26.71 -0.45 -28.82
C VAL A 569 25.44 0.19 -29.40
N ASN A 570 25.57 1.32 -30.09
CA ASN A 570 24.43 2.00 -30.72
C ASN A 570 23.78 1.14 -31.82
N GLU A 571 24.56 0.48 -32.64
CA GLU A 571 24.04 -0.43 -33.68
C GLU A 571 23.26 -1.60 -33.07
N GLN A 572 23.81 -2.23 -32.04
CA GLN A 572 23.14 -3.34 -31.35
C GLN A 572 21.87 -2.89 -30.62
N LEU A 573 21.86 -1.68 -30.04
CA LEU A 573 20.68 -1.10 -29.41
C LEU A 573 19.59 -0.81 -30.43
N GLN A 574 19.93 -0.25 -31.60
CA GLN A 574 18.96 -0.01 -32.67
C GLN A 574 18.36 -1.32 -33.18
N GLN A 575 19.14 -2.36 -33.41
CA GLN A 575 18.66 -3.69 -33.79
C GLN A 575 17.68 -4.28 -32.78
N GLN A 576 17.92 -4.10 -31.46
CA GLN A 576 17.00 -4.57 -30.43
C GLN A 576 15.70 -3.79 -30.36
N LEU A 577 15.78 -2.48 -30.55
CA LEU A 577 14.59 -1.62 -30.60
C LEU A 577 13.70 -1.95 -31.81
N GLU A 578 14.28 -2.28 -32.96
CA GLU A 578 13.54 -2.70 -34.17
C GLU A 578 12.86 -4.08 -33.97
N LEU A 579 13.43 -4.94 -33.13
CA LEU A 579 12.87 -6.26 -32.82
C LEU A 579 11.88 -6.26 -31.64
N GLU A 580 11.57 -5.08 -31.05
CA GLU A 580 10.73 -4.92 -29.84
C GLU A 580 11.17 -5.80 -28.65
N GLN A 581 12.41 -6.29 -28.65
CA GLN A 581 12.98 -7.13 -27.59
C GLN A 581 14.19 -6.43 -26.97
N VAL A 582 13.97 -5.72 -25.88
CA VAL A 582 15.04 -5.04 -25.14
C VAL A 582 15.61 -5.98 -24.06
N ASP A 583 16.80 -6.53 -24.29
CA ASP A 583 17.54 -7.30 -23.30
C ASP A 583 18.33 -6.37 -22.36
N SER A 584 17.79 -6.13 -21.17
CA SER A 584 18.43 -5.30 -20.14
C SER A 584 19.79 -5.82 -19.71
N ILE A 585 20.04 -7.12 -19.75
CA ILE A 585 21.33 -7.72 -19.36
C ILE A 585 22.39 -7.37 -20.39
N LEU A 586 22.06 -7.42 -21.67
CA LEU A 586 22.96 -7.07 -22.75
C LEU A 586 23.32 -5.56 -22.70
N ILE A 587 22.35 -4.69 -22.44
CA ILE A 587 22.60 -3.25 -22.25
C ILE A 587 23.58 -3.00 -21.10
N ILE A 588 23.36 -3.63 -19.95
CA ILE A 588 24.25 -3.49 -18.79
C ILE A 588 25.68 -3.99 -19.13
N ALA A 589 25.79 -5.09 -19.86
CA ALA A 589 27.09 -5.62 -20.31
C ALA A 589 27.80 -4.63 -21.24
N MET A 590 27.10 -4.04 -22.20
CA MET A 590 27.63 -3.01 -23.11
C MET A 590 28.09 -1.75 -22.36
N MET A 591 27.26 -1.24 -21.45
CA MET A 591 27.62 -0.09 -20.60
C MET A 591 28.85 -0.40 -19.72
N THR A 592 28.94 -1.62 -19.21
CA THR A 592 30.09 -2.08 -18.41
C THR A 592 31.35 -2.09 -19.25
N ARG A 593 31.27 -2.55 -20.51
CA ARG A 593 32.40 -2.53 -21.45
C ARG A 593 32.88 -1.10 -21.74
N LEU A 594 32.00 -0.15 -22.00
CA LEU A 594 32.37 1.27 -22.18
C LEU A 594 33.03 1.84 -20.92
N ARG A 595 32.52 1.51 -19.74
CA ARG A 595 33.14 1.95 -18.45
C ARG A 595 34.51 1.34 -18.24
N GLN A 596 34.74 0.11 -18.65
CA GLN A 596 36.07 -0.54 -18.60
C GLN A 596 37.09 0.17 -19.49
N ILE A 597 36.68 0.57 -20.71
CA ILE A 597 37.52 1.37 -21.61
C ILE A 597 37.91 2.70 -20.97
N CYS A 598 36.93 3.40 -20.38
CA CYS A 598 37.17 4.66 -19.67
C CYS A 598 38.10 4.50 -18.45
N CYS A 599 38.14 3.33 -17.85
CA CYS A 599 38.96 3.07 -16.68
C CYS A 599 40.39 2.67 -17.06
N GLU A 600 40.54 1.67 -17.89
CA GLU A 600 41.79 1.14 -18.39
C GLU A 600 41.52 0.24 -19.60
N PRO A 601 41.84 0.64 -20.86
CA PRO A 601 41.53 -0.14 -22.06
C PRO A 601 42.15 -1.57 -22.06
N ARG A 602 43.27 -1.78 -21.38
CA ARG A 602 43.94 -3.10 -21.29
C ARG A 602 43.10 -4.14 -20.54
N MET A 603 42.06 -3.75 -19.83
CA MET A 603 41.13 -4.70 -19.23
C MET A 603 40.36 -5.51 -20.28
N LEU A 604 40.16 -4.94 -21.48
CA LEU A 604 39.45 -5.58 -22.59
C LEU A 604 40.35 -5.94 -23.77
N TYR A 605 41.41 -5.16 -23.96
CA TYR A 605 42.34 -5.28 -25.09
C TYR A 605 43.77 -5.40 -24.59
N GLU A 606 44.22 -6.65 -24.32
CA GLU A 606 45.55 -6.92 -23.72
C GLU A 606 46.69 -6.30 -24.51
N ASN A 607 46.57 -6.23 -25.85
CA ASN A 607 47.56 -5.64 -26.73
C ASN A 607 47.47 -4.13 -26.91
N TYR A 608 46.63 -3.44 -26.16
CA TYR A 608 46.56 -2.00 -26.23
C TYR A 608 47.87 -1.34 -25.78
N LYS A 609 48.46 -0.54 -26.67
CA LYS A 609 49.75 0.13 -26.47
C LYS A 609 49.64 1.63 -26.22
N GLY A 610 48.45 2.17 -26.39
CA GLY A 610 48.16 3.58 -26.14
C GLY A 610 48.24 3.96 -24.66
N GLU A 611 48.29 5.23 -24.38
CA GLU A 611 48.23 5.77 -23.03
C GLU A 611 46.84 5.60 -22.43
N SER A 612 46.77 5.19 -21.16
CA SER A 612 45.53 5.19 -20.37
C SER A 612 45.53 6.41 -19.46
N THR A 613 44.89 7.48 -19.91
CA THR A 613 44.94 8.81 -19.26
C THR A 613 44.48 8.74 -17.81
N LYS A 614 43.36 8.07 -17.55
CA LYS A 614 42.80 7.98 -16.19
C LYS A 614 43.69 7.18 -15.26
N PHE A 615 44.26 6.10 -15.78
CA PHE A 615 45.13 5.22 -15.00
C PHE A 615 46.46 5.87 -14.72
N THR A 616 47.09 6.52 -15.71
CA THR A 616 48.33 7.28 -15.56
C THR A 616 48.17 8.40 -14.51
N MET A 617 47.11 9.20 -14.61
CA MET A 617 46.84 10.26 -13.64
C MET A 617 46.62 9.71 -12.21
N CYS A 618 45.98 8.55 -12.10
CA CYS A 618 45.77 7.90 -10.81
C CYS A 618 47.11 7.52 -10.17
N LEU A 619 48.06 6.96 -10.96
CA LEU A 619 49.41 6.64 -10.48
C LEU A 619 50.19 7.86 -10.06
N GLU A 620 50.22 8.90 -10.86
CA GLU A 620 50.88 10.20 -10.54
C GLU A 620 50.35 10.78 -9.24
N LEU A 621 49.03 10.74 -9.03
CA LEU A 621 48.39 11.23 -7.79
C LEU A 621 48.84 10.39 -6.59
N ILE A 622 48.89 9.04 -6.73
CA ILE A 622 49.34 8.16 -5.66
C ILE A 622 50.81 8.44 -5.32
N GLU A 623 51.68 8.63 -6.32
CA GLU A 623 53.08 8.97 -6.11
C GLU A 623 53.21 10.30 -5.37
N THR A 624 52.54 11.35 -5.81
CA THR A 624 52.50 12.66 -5.16
C THR A 624 52.06 12.57 -3.70
N LEU A 625 51.01 11.83 -3.43
CA LEU A 625 50.47 11.69 -2.06
C LEU A 625 51.45 10.88 -1.18
N LYS A 626 52.14 9.87 -1.72
CA LYS A 626 53.14 9.08 -1.02
C LYS A 626 54.36 9.94 -0.66
N GLU A 627 54.88 10.75 -1.60
CA GLU A 627 55.97 11.68 -1.37
C GLU A 627 55.65 12.67 -0.25
N ASN A 628 54.41 13.09 -0.12
CA ASN A 628 53.91 13.93 0.95
C ASN A 628 53.59 13.15 2.26
N GLY A 629 53.97 11.87 2.39
CA GLY A 629 53.76 11.06 3.59
C GLY A 629 52.32 10.73 3.88
N LYS A 630 51.43 10.82 2.90
CA LYS A 630 49.99 10.51 3.06
C LYS A 630 49.74 9.00 2.88
N LYS A 631 48.77 8.48 3.61
CA LYS A 631 48.27 7.10 3.42
C LYS A 631 47.18 7.14 2.34
N VAL A 632 47.23 6.21 1.39
CA VAL A 632 46.30 6.14 0.26
C VAL A 632 45.52 4.84 0.27
N LEU A 633 44.20 4.92 0.07
CA LEU A 633 43.33 3.78 -0.22
C LEU A 633 42.79 3.96 -1.64
N LEU A 634 42.99 2.99 -2.50
CA LEU A 634 42.46 3.00 -3.86
C LEU A 634 41.29 2.02 -3.98
N PHE A 635 40.16 2.51 -4.45
CA PHE A 635 38.94 1.74 -4.70
C PHE A 635 38.71 1.62 -6.20
N SER A 636 38.37 0.42 -6.68
CA SER A 636 37.98 0.19 -8.06
C SER A 636 36.77 -0.71 -8.13
N SER A 637 35.85 -0.40 -9.07
CA SER A 637 34.70 -1.26 -9.40
C SER A 637 35.11 -2.51 -10.20
N PHE A 638 36.32 -2.55 -10.73
CA PHE A 638 36.82 -3.62 -11.60
C PHE A 638 37.95 -4.41 -10.98
N THR A 639 37.73 -5.67 -10.73
CA THR A 639 38.77 -6.60 -10.17
C THR A 639 39.94 -6.86 -11.11
N SER A 640 39.67 -6.80 -12.40
CA SER A 640 40.69 -7.04 -13.46
C SER A 640 41.82 -6.00 -13.48
N ILE A 641 41.61 -4.82 -12.93
CA ILE A 641 42.64 -3.76 -12.81
C ILE A 641 43.80 -4.23 -11.91
N ARG A 642 43.56 -5.18 -11.00
CA ARG A 642 44.54 -5.73 -10.06
C ARG A 642 45.56 -6.63 -10.72
N ILE A 643 45.29 -7.17 -11.89
CA ILE A 643 46.09 -8.20 -12.59
C ILE A 643 47.09 -7.56 -13.56
N LEU A 644 46.95 -6.26 -13.85
CA LEU A 644 47.81 -5.58 -14.79
C LEU A 644 49.23 -5.44 -14.22
N PRO A 645 50.27 -5.84 -14.99
CA PRO A 645 51.67 -5.77 -14.54
C PRO A 645 52.10 -4.29 -14.41
N TYR A 646 52.41 -3.87 -13.20
CA TYR A 646 52.95 -2.53 -12.91
C TYR A 646 54.48 -2.56 -12.96
N SER A 647 55.06 -1.75 -13.81
CA SER A 647 56.51 -1.62 -13.95
C SER A 647 57.18 -0.73 -12.90
N HIS A 648 56.46 -0.18 -11.93
CA HIS A 648 57.01 0.70 -10.90
C HIS A 648 57.32 -0.08 -9.61
N LYS A 649 58.62 -0.22 -9.33
CA LYS A 649 59.18 -0.83 -8.12
C LYS A 649 58.77 0.04 -6.89
N ASN A 650 58.23 -0.63 -5.85
CA ASN A 650 58.03 -0.14 -4.49
C ASN A 650 56.67 0.56 -4.15
N ILE A 651 55.57 0.23 -4.77
CA ILE A 651 54.25 0.66 -4.29
C ILE A 651 53.49 -0.55 -3.73
N SER A 652 53.36 -0.62 -2.39
CA SER A 652 52.40 -1.57 -1.77
C SER A 652 51.00 -0.91 -1.84
N ILE A 653 50.28 -1.25 -2.91
CA ILE A 653 48.90 -0.78 -3.07
C ILE A 653 47.97 -1.81 -2.43
N PHE A 654 47.27 -1.42 -1.36
CA PHE A 654 46.19 -2.24 -0.81
C PHE A 654 44.91 -1.94 -1.61
N PHE A 655 44.54 -2.86 -2.49
CA PHE A 655 43.26 -2.78 -3.18
C PHE A 655 42.12 -3.21 -2.26
N VAL A 656 41.22 -2.34 -1.97
CA VAL A 656 39.96 -2.69 -1.32
C VAL A 656 38.91 -2.89 -2.43
N LEU A 657 38.47 -4.12 -2.60
CA LEU A 657 37.42 -4.48 -3.55
C LEU A 657 36.08 -4.09 -2.96
N SER A 658 35.43 -3.09 -3.50
CA SER A 658 33.99 -2.93 -3.29
C SER A 658 33.28 -3.87 -4.26
N GLY A 659 32.94 -5.06 -3.77
CA GLY A 659 32.10 -5.99 -4.51
C GLY A 659 30.68 -5.43 -4.60
N GLY A 660 30.36 -4.76 -5.69
CA GLY A 660 28.98 -4.58 -6.08
C GLY A 660 28.43 -5.91 -6.59
N LYS A 661 27.40 -6.47 -5.94
CA LYS A 661 26.49 -7.45 -6.53
C LYS A 661 25.47 -6.73 -7.36
#